data_d0d4a32cb70a46c2ce5c973456f4f431
#
_entry.id   d0d4a32cb70a46c2ce5c973456f4f431
#
_cell.length_a   1.000
_cell.length_b   1.000
_cell.length_c   1.000
_cell.angle_alpha   90.00
_cell.angle_beta   90.00
_cell.angle_gamma   90.00
#
_symmetry.space_group_name_H-M   'P 1'
#
loop_
_entity.id
_entity.type
_entity.pdbx_description
1 polymer ?
#
loop_
_entity_poly.entity_id
_entity_poly.type
_entity_poly.pdbx_seq_one_letter_code
_entity_poly.pdbx_strand_id
1 'polypeptide(L)'
;MRSPHEILKKYWGYDSFRPLQEDIIQSVLAGNDTLGLMPTGGGKSITFQVPGMILDGLTLVVTPIISLMKDQVDNLLERRIKACYLYAGLSFSETKKVFEKCRFGKYKFLYVSPERLCSKSFVDQLRLMNLSMIVVDEAHCISQWGYDFRPSFLQIASIRQYFPDTPVLALTATATEVVVDDIVKQLEFRKPAIFKKSFARDNLSYVVRPTDEKIRELVHILKSVSGSAIVYVRSRKRTKEIADQLIRFGISADFYHAGLYVEDKADKQNKWKSGEIRVIVATNAFGMGIDKPDVRVVVHVDIPNSLEEYYQEAGRAGRDGKRSYAVLLTGHNDERTLRRHITDSYPERDFIKMVYEMLCNHLHVALGEGYQHQYEFNFELFCRTFKFPILPTHSALKLLTQAGYIEYIEEMDHQSRVMILATKEELYHIHTSNADVDKVLQALLRTYTGLFSDYVFINESVLSFRYGLTDQQIYDALIELTRQRILHYIPRKRTAYIVITTSREEPKYLQIPLTIYEHQRERMEQRIESVIGYAFGSSVCREKILLSYFGENTYENCGNCDVCIAEKQKANYTQEDVRSGILYMAQLKPRNIEEFVSTLAFSKDDIMDNLSFLVDEGFLKFDADSDTYFNPVPLQ
;
A
#
# COMPACT_ATOMS: atom_id res chain seq x y z
N MET A 1 7.83 36.22 -17.75
CA MET A 1 7.39 34.97 -17.08
C MET A 1 7.04 35.30 -15.64
N ARG A 2 5.98 34.72 -15.08
CA ARG A 2 5.67 34.87 -13.64
C ARG A 2 6.74 34.14 -12.82
N SER A 3 7.18 34.73 -11.70
CA SER A 3 8.17 34.06 -10.85
C SER A 3 7.57 32.84 -10.14
N PRO A 4 8.35 31.79 -9.81
CA PRO A 4 7.88 30.66 -9.03
C PRO A 4 7.24 31.08 -7.69
N HIS A 5 7.79 32.11 -7.01
CA HIS A 5 7.28 32.65 -5.76
C HIS A 5 5.91 33.32 -5.92
N GLU A 6 5.68 34.06 -7.02
CA GLU A 6 4.38 34.68 -7.30
C GLU A 6 3.30 33.59 -7.51
N ILE A 7 3.62 32.50 -8.19
CA ILE A 7 2.72 31.38 -8.41
C ILE A 7 2.44 30.68 -7.08
N LEU A 8 3.47 30.40 -6.29
CA LEU A 8 3.33 29.77 -4.97
C LEU A 8 2.41 30.58 -4.06
N LYS A 9 2.66 31.88 -3.94
CA LYS A 9 1.84 32.77 -3.11
C LYS A 9 0.41 32.87 -3.61
N LYS A 10 0.21 32.99 -4.91
CA LYS A 10 -1.12 33.17 -5.52
C LYS A 10 -2.03 31.96 -5.34
N TYR A 11 -1.52 30.73 -5.54
CA TYR A 11 -2.35 29.52 -5.60
C TYR A 11 -2.30 28.68 -4.32
N TRP A 12 -1.20 28.74 -3.56
CA TRP A 12 -1.03 27.97 -2.31
C TRP A 12 -0.98 28.84 -1.06
N GLY A 13 -0.79 30.16 -1.18
CA GLY A 13 -0.75 31.08 -0.05
C GLY A 13 0.54 31.02 0.77
N TYR A 14 1.60 30.36 0.26
CA TYR A 14 2.88 30.25 0.93
C TYR A 14 3.82 31.36 0.45
N ASP A 15 4.57 31.96 1.38
CA ASP A 15 5.52 33.03 1.08
C ASP A 15 6.89 32.52 0.63
N SER A 16 7.25 31.29 1.01
CA SER A 16 8.55 30.66 0.67
C SER A 16 8.42 29.19 0.38
N PHE A 17 9.34 28.67 -0.41
CA PHE A 17 9.49 27.25 -0.65
C PHE A 17 10.13 26.54 0.54
N ARG A 18 9.80 25.26 0.72
CA ARG A 18 10.53 24.38 1.63
C ARG A 18 11.91 24.04 1.02
N PRO A 19 12.89 23.60 1.84
CA PRO A 19 14.21 23.19 1.33
C PRO A 19 14.11 22.22 0.14
N LEU A 20 14.93 22.42 -0.88
CA LEU A 20 15.02 21.69 -2.15
C LEU A 20 13.83 21.87 -3.12
N GLN A 21 12.68 22.42 -2.71
CA GLN A 21 11.58 22.62 -3.64
C GLN A 21 11.94 23.60 -4.76
N GLU A 22 12.58 24.70 -4.40
CA GLU A 22 12.99 25.72 -5.36
C GLU A 22 14.07 25.23 -6.31
N ASP A 23 15.06 24.49 -5.80
CA ASP A 23 16.13 23.90 -6.61
C ASP A 23 15.58 22.96 -7.69
N ILE A 24 14.63 22.06 -7.30
CA ILE A 24 13.95 21.16 -8.22
C ILE A 24 13.15 21.94 -9.27
N ILE A 25 12.41 22.98 -8.85
CA ILE A 25 11.61 23.82 -9.74
C ILE A 25 12.51 24.52 -10.75
N GLN A 26 13.62 25.11 -10.33
CA GLN A 26 14.57 25.79 -11.20
C GLN A 26 15.24 24.84 -12.18
N SER A 27 15.60 23.65 -11.74
CA SER A 27 16.16 22.60 -12.60
C SER A 27 15.21 22.21 -13.73
N VAL A 28 13.94 22.00 -13.40
CA VAL A 28 12.90 21.66 -14.39
C VAL A 28 12.63 22.83 -15.35
N LEU A 29 12.57 24.07 -14.84
CA LEU A 29 12.38 25.28 -15.66
C LEU A 29 13.57 25.51 -16.61
N ALA A 30 14.77 25.06 -16.24
CA ALA A 30 15.95 25.06 -17.10
C ALA A 30 15.94 23.95 -18.17
N GLY A 31 14.92 23.06 -18.18
CA GLY A 31 14.77 21.97 -19.14
C GLY A 31 15.59 20.71 -18.79
N ASN A 32 16.08 20.57 -17.56
CA ASN A 32 16.80 19.38 -17.13
C ASN A 32 15.86 18.25 -16.73
N ASP A 33 16.27 17.02 -17.04
CA ASP A 33 15.66 15.83 -16.43
C ASP A 33 16.06 15.80 -14.95
N THR A 34 15.05 15.75 -14.06
CA THR A 34 15.25 15.99 -12.64
C THR A 34 14.68 14.84 -11.81
N LEU A 35 15.47 14.34 -10.86
CA LEU A 35 15.01 13.38 -9.84
C LEU A 35 14.98 14.05 -8.47
N GLY A 36 13.80 14.11 -7.85
CA GLY A 36 13.60 14.61 -6.50
C GLY A 36 13.33 13.50 -5.50
N LEU A 37 14.29 13.24 -4.60
CA LEU A 37 14.09 12.36 -3.46
C LEU A 37 13.67 13.20 -2.27
N MET A 38 12.38 13.14 -1.96
CA MET A 38 11.78 13.95 -0.90
C MET A 38 10.94 13.07 0.03
N PRO A 39 11.14 13.10 1.35
CA PRO A 39 10.37 12.29 2.27
C PRO A 39 8.87 12.56 2.17
N THR A 40 8.06 11.64 2.66
CA THR A 40 6.60 11.79 2.73
C THR A 40 6.26 13.06 3.54
N GLY A 41 5.36 13.90 3.02
CA GLY A 41 5.05 15.21 3.61
C GLY A 41 6.04 16.33 3.24
N GLY A 42 7.09 16.07 2.48
CA GLY A 42 8.06 17.06 2.01
C GLY A 42 7.52 18.07 0.99
N GLY A 43 6.27 17.91 0.53
CA GLY A 43 5.63 18.83 -0.42
C GLY A 43 6.02 18.55 -1.87
N LYS A 44 6.20 17.28 -2.25
CA LYS A 44 6.52 16.83 -3.63
C LYS A 44 5.63 17.46 -4.70
N SER A 45 4.32 17.56 -4.45
CA SER A 45 3.37 18.05 -5.46
C SER A 45 3.66 19.48 -5.92
N ILE A 46 4.12 20.36 -5.03
CA ILE A 46 4.47 21.75 -5.36
C ILE A 46 5.62 21.81 -6.37
N THR A 47 6.57 20.86 -6.33
CA THR A 47 7.74 20.86 -7.21
C THR A 47 7.41 20.66 -8.68
N PHE A 48 6.25 20.10 -9.00
CA PHE A 48 5.79 20.00 -10.40
C PHE A 48 4.57 20.89 -10.69
N GLN A 49 3.74 21.20 -9.69
CA GLN A 49 2.57 22.04 -9.90
C GLN A 49 2.95 23.49 -10.18
N VAL A 50 3.97 24.02 -9.52
CA VAL A 50 4.45 25.38 -9.76
C VAL A 50 5.06 25.54 -11.17
N PRO A 51 6.06 24.73 -11.59
CA PRO A 51 6.59 24.86 -12.96
C PRO A 51 5.55 24.53 -14.03
N GLY A 52 4.62 23.58 -13.80
CA GLY A 52 3.52 23.31 -14.71
C GLY A 52 2.56 24.47 -14.91
N MET A 53 2.45 25.40 -13.94
CA MET A 53 1.70 26.65 -14.09
C MET A 53 2.48 27.75 -14.84
N ILE A 54 3.80 27.66 -14.87
CA ILE A 54 4.69 28.63 -15.53
C ILE A 54 4.90 28.25 -17.00
N LEU A 55 5.18 26.98 -17.25
CA LEU A 55 5.47 26.46 -18.59
C LEU A 55 4.23 26.51 -19.49
N ASP A 56 4.44 26.81 -20.78
CA ASP A 56 3.37 26.77 -21.76
C ASP A 56 3.14 25.34 -22.25
N GLY A 57 1.89 24.89 -22.12
CA GLY A 57 1.47 23.55 -22.51
C GLY A 57 0.83 22.77 -21.37
N LEU A 58 0.74 21.47 -21.58
CA LEU A 58 0.11 20.51 -20.68
C LEU A 58 1.18 19.74 -19.90
N THR A 59 1.04 19.65 -18.61
CA THR A 59 1.86 18.77 -17.77
C THR A 59 1.19 17.39 -17.70
N LEU A 60 1.88 16.36 -18.18
CA LEU A 60 1.47 14.97 -18.03
C LEU A 60 1.99 14.43 -16.70
N VAL A 61 1.10 13.96 -15.82
CA VAL A 61 1.47 13.36 -14.52
C VAL A 61 1.11 11.88 -14.52
N VAL A 62 2.14 11.04 -14.47
CA VAL A 62 1.99 9.58 -14.37
C VAL A 62 2.09 9.17 -12.90
N THR A 63 1.04 8.54 -12.38
CA THR A 63 0.95 8.11 -10.98
C THR A 63 0.23 6.77 -10.85
N PRO A 64 0.62 5.90 -9.90
CA PRO A 64 0.18 4.50 -9.88
C PRO A 64 -1.25 4.28 -9.37
N ILE A 65 -1.89 5.28 -8.73
CA ILE A 65 -3.13 5.07 -7.98
C ILE A 65 -4.20 6.09 -8.35
N ILE A 66 -5.38 5.58 -8.70
CA ILE A 66 -6.54 6.39 -9.13
C ILE A 66 -7.03 7.32 -8.00
N SER A 67 -7.06 6.86 -6.75
CA SER A 67 -7.49 7.70 -5.63
C SER A 67 -6.56 8.90 -5.42
N LEU A 68 -5.25 8.70 -5.61
CA LEU A 68 -4.25 9.77 -5.56
C LEU A 68 -4.48 10.80 -6.69
N MET A 69 -4.75 10.31 -7.92
CA MET A 69 -5.08 11.19 -9.05
C MET A 69 -6.28 12.07 -8.72
N LYS A 70 -7.34 11.47 -8.19
CA LYS A 70 -8.56 12.18 -7.82
C LYS A 70 -8.29 13.24 -6.74
N ASP A 71 -7.67 12.87 -5.64
CA ASP A 71 -7.32 13.80 -4.56
C ASP A 71 -6.44 14.97 -5.06
N GLN A 72 -5.46 14.70 -5.93
CA GLN A 72 -4.59 15.72 -6.52
C GLN A 72 -5.38 16.66 -7.46
N VAL A 73 -6.24 16.12 -8.32
CA VAL A 73 -7.05 16.92 -9.24
C VAL A 73 -8.07 17.75 -8.48
N ASP A 74 -8.78 17.19 -7.50
CA ASP A 74 -9.74 17.91 -6.67
C ASP A 74 -9.07 19.08 -5.94
N ASN A 75 -7.90 18.87 -5.35
CA ASN A 75 -7.08 19.91 -4.73
C ASN A 75 -6.66 21.04 -5.71
N LEU A 76 -6.37 20.71 -6.96
CA LEU A 76 -6.06 21.70 -7.99
C LEU A 76 -7.31 22.50 -8.40
N LEU A 77 -8.45 21.82 -8.57
CA LEU A 77 -9.72 22.44 -8.93
C LEU A 77 -10.21 23.40 -7.83
N GLU A 78 -10.07 23.05 -6.56
CA GLU A 78 -10.35 23.96 -5.42
C GLU A 78 -9.54 25.24 -5.51
N ARG A 79 -8.30 25.17 -5.99
CA ARG A 79 -7.42 26.33 -6.24
C ARG A 79 -7.69 27.02 -7.58
N ARG A 80 -8.76 26.65 -8.27
CA ARG A 80 -9.13 27.13 -9.61
C ARG A 80 -8.06 26.86 -10.69
N ILE A 81 -7.25 25.82 -10.50
CA ILE A 81 -6.30 25.32 -11.48
C ILE A 81 -6.98 24.20 -12.27
N LYS A 82 -7.03 24.35 -13.60
CA LYS A 82 -7.71 23.38 -14.47
C LYS A 82 -6.88 22.11 -14.63
N ALA A 83 -7.34 21.03 -14.04
CA ALA A 83 -6.74 19.71 -14.09
C ALA A 83 -7.79 18.65 -14.42
N CYS A 84 -7.34 17.53 -14.96
CA CYS A 84 -8.19 16.37 -15.21
C CYS A 84 -7.40 15.06 -15.01
N TYR A 85 -8.11 13.95 -14.92
CA TYR A 85 -7.49 12.63 -14.85
C TYR A 85 -8.23 11.64 -15.77
N LEU A 86 -7.49 10.63 -16.25
CA LEU A 86 -8.00 9.55 -17.07
C LEU A 86 -7.75 8.20 -16.41
N TYR A 87 -8.82 7.45 -16.16
CA TYR A 87 -8.76 6.11 -15.60
C TYR A 87 -9.60 5.11 -16.41
N ALA A 88 -9.47 3.81 -16.15
CA ALA A 88 -10.07 2.76 -16.95
C ALA A 88 -11.62 2.73 -16.91
N GLY A 89 -12.25 3.41 -15.94
CA GLY A 89 -13.70 3.44 -15.76
C GLY A 89 -14.44 4.56 -16.53
N LEU A 90 -13.72 5.44 -17.26
CA LEU A 90 -14.36 6.49 -18.06
C LEU A 90 -14.91 5.93 -19.38
N SER A 91 -16.09 6.40 -19.76
CA SER A 91 -16.68 6.10 -21.06
C SER A 91 -15.85 6.67 -22.22
N PHE A 92 -16.03 6.11 -23.41
CA PHE A 92 -15.36 6.60 -24.62
C PHE A 92 -15.65 8.09 -24.90
N SER A 93 -16.91 8.51 -24.69
CA SER A 93 -17.34 9.89 -24.92
C SER A 93 -16.70 10.87 -23.92
N GLU A 94 -16.57 10.48 -22.65
CA GLU A 94 -15.89 11.28 -21.62
C GLU A 94 -14.40 11.39 -21.91
N THR A 95 -13.78 10.28 -22.24
CA THR A 95 -12.34 10.23 -22.63
C THR A 95 -12.08 11.16 -23.82
N LYS A 96 -12.93 11.12 -24.85
CA LYS A 96 -12.82 12.00 -26.02
C LYS A 96 -12.92 13.49 -25.65
N LYS A 97 -13.91 13.84 -24.80
CA LYS A 97 -14.06 15.22 -24.30
C LYS A 97 -12.85 15.71 -23.50
N VAL A 98 -12.23 14.83 -22.71
CA VAL A 98 -10.99 15.17 -21.96
C VAL A 98 -9.87 15.44 -22.95
N PHE A 99 -9.66 14.59 -23.95
CA PHE A 99 -8.63 14.80 -24.97
C PHE A 99 -8.80 16.11 -25.75
N GLU A 100 -10.01 16.42 -26.21
CA GLU A 100 -10.31 17.68 -26.89
C GLU A 100 -9.96 18.89 -26.01
N LYS A 101 -10.35 18.87 -24.72
CA LYS A 101 -10.03 19.96 -23.80
C LYS A 101 -8.53 20.08 -23.52
N CYS A 102 -7.80 18.97 -23.45
CA CYS A 102 -6.34 18.98 -23.30
C CYS A 102 -5.68 19.58 -24.56
N ARG A 103 -6.08 19.12 -25.73
CA ARG A 103 -5.55 19.59 -27.03
C ARG A 103 -5.75 21.10 -27.25
N PHE A 104 -6.89 21.65 -26.79
CA PHE A 104 -7.17 23.08 -26.92
C PHE A 104 -6.65 23.92 -25.74
N GLY A 105 -5.74 23.39 -24.92
CA GLY A 105 -5.09 24.13 -23.83
C GLY A 105 -6.02 24.53 -22.67
N LYS A 106 -7.18 23.86 -22.54
CA LYS A 106 -8.13 24.14 -21.46
C LYS A 106 -7.73 23.57 -20.12
N TYR A 107 -6.83 22.59 -20.10
CA TYR A 107 -6.23 22.00 -18.91
C TYR A 107 -4.74 22.29 -18.82
N LYS A 108 -4.24 22.41 -17.59
CA LYS A 108 -2.80 22.54 -17.28
C LYS A 108 -2.18 21.21 -16.85
N PHE A 109 -2.97 20.32 -16.27
CA PHE A 109 -2.51 19.03 -15.74
C PHE A 109 -3.42 17.92 -16.25
N LEU A 110 -2.80 16.86 -16.77
CA LEU A 110 -3.44 15.60 -17.11
C LEU A 110 -2.80 14.48 -16.30
N TYR A 111 -3.57 13.89 -15.38
CA TYR A 111 -3.15 12.74 -14.59
C TYR A 111 -3.57 11.45 -15.28
N VAL A 112 -2.64 10.49 -15.37
CA VAL A 112 -2.87 9.19 -16.00
C VAL A 112 -2.23 8.07 -15.20
N SER A 113 -2.79 6.87 -15.32
CA SER A 113 -2.10 5.66 -14.84
C SER A 113 -1.09 5.17 -15.89
N PRO A 114 -0.01 4.50 -15.47
CA PRO A 114 1.01 4.01 -16.40
C PRO A 114 0.45 3.00 -17.42
N GLU A 115 -0.61 2.24 -17.07
CA GLU A 115 -1.27 1.30 -17.99
C GLU A 115 -1.88 2.00 -19.22
N ARG A 116 -2.26 3.28 -19.09
CA ARG A 116 -2.77 4.07 -20.23
C ARG A 116 -1.71 4.28 -21.30
N LEU A 117 -0.44 4.32 -20.91
CA LEU A 117 0.69 4.50 -21.83
C LEU A 117 0.95 3.25 -22.69
N CYS A 118 0.44 2.09 -22.29
CA CYS A 118 0.46 0.86 -23.09
C CYS A 118 -0.53 0.92 -24.28
N SER A 119 -1.51 1.82 -24.25
CA SER A 119 -2.53 1.95 -25.30
C SER A 119 -2.03 2.81 -26.45
N LYS A 120 -1.87 2.19 -27.63
CA LYS A 120 -1.46 2.91 -28.85
C LYS A 120 -2.38 4.09 -29.17
N SER A 121 -3.69 3.91 -29.06
CA SER A 121 -4.66 4.97 -29.32
C SER A 121 -4.51 6.15 -28.36
N PHE A 122 -4.16 5.89 -27.09
CA PHE A 122 -3.87 6.94 -26.11
C PHE A 122 -2.60 7.71 -26.50
N VAL A 123 -1.53 7.01 -26.83
CA VAL A 123 -0.25 7.62 -27.23
C VAL A 123 -0.41 8.47 -28.50
N ASP A 124 -1.19 8.00 -29.49
CA ASP A 124 -1.49 8.76 -30.70
C ASP A 124 -2.25 10.06 -30.40
N GLN A 125 -3.18 10.05 -29.44
CA GLN A 125 -3.86 11.28 -28.98
C GLN A 125 -2.92 12.21 -28.22
N LEU A 126 -2.04 11.65 -27.38
CA LEU A 126 -1.05 12.41 -26.62
C LEU A 126 -0.08 13.17 -27.54
N ARG A 127 0.33 12.57 -28.66
CA ARG A 127 1.20 13.20 -29.68
C ARG A 127 0.61 14.45 -30.31
N LEU A 128 -0.70 14.63 -30.25
CA LEU A 128 -1.39 15.83 -30.74
C LEU A 128 -1.43 16.98 -29.72
N MET A 129 -0.87 16.77 -28.53
CA MET A 129 -0.86 17.75 -27.44
C MET A 129 0.51 18.39 -27.30
N ASN A 130 0.52 19.65 -26.86
CA ASN A 130 1.76 20.34 -26.50
C ASN A 130 2.11 20.00 -25.04
N LEU A 131 3.00 19.03 -24.83
CA LEU A 131 3.47 18.69 -23.49
C LEU A 131 4.60 19.62 -23.07
N SER A 132 4.44 20.23 -21.90
CA SER A 132 5.45 21.12 -21.30
C SER A 132 6.38 20.38 -20.33
N MET A 133 5.91 19.28 -19.72
CA MET A 133 6.66 18.49 -18.75
C MET A 133 6.01 17.12 -18.57
N ILE A 134 6.81 16.09 -18.35
CA ILE A 134 6.38 14.75 -17.93
C ILE A 134 6.77 14.57 -16.47
N VAL A 135 5.81 14.27 -15.61
CA VAL A 135 6.02 13.99 -14.18
C VAL A 135 5.78 12.52 -13.91
N VAL A 136 6.71 11.89 -13.22
CA VAL A 136 6.62 10.50 -12.77
C VAL A 136 6.55 10.52 -11.25
N ASP A 137 5.34 10.42 -10.72
CA ASP A 137 5.13 10.34 -9.27
C ASP A 137 5.29 8.89 -8.81
N GLU A 138 5.79 8.69 -7.59
CA GLU A 138 6.20 7.40 -7.05
C GLU A 138 7.16 6.65 -8.00
N ALA A 139 8.18 7.35 -8.48
CA ALA A 139 9.10 6.87 -9.51
C ALA A 139 9.85 5.57 -9.14
N HIS A 140 9.92 5.21 -7.85
CA HIS A 140 10.47 3.92 -7.40
C HIS A 140 9.72 2.71 -8.03
N CYS A 141 8.47 2.90 -8.47
CA CYS A 141 7.70 1.85 -9.15
C CYS A 141 8.28 1.43 -10.51
N ILE A 142 9.18 2.21 -11.12
CA ILE A 142 9.84 1.83 -12.38
C ILE A 142 10.97 0.84 -12.17
N SER A 143 11.53 0.80 -10.97
CA SER A 143 12.69 -0.02 -10.66
C SER A 143 12.30 -1.41 -10.18
N GLN A 144 12.90 -2.42 -10.78
CA GLN A 144 12.81 -3.80 -10.29
C GLN A 144 13.45 -3.98 -8.92
N TRP A 145 14.32 -3.07 -8.50
CA TRP A 145 14.92 -3.00 -7.18
C TRP A 145 14.03 -2.28 -6.16
N GLY A 146 12.98 -1.58 -6.62
CA GLY A 146 11.97 -0.97 -5.78
C GLY A 146 11.06 -1.99 -5.11
N TYR A 147 10.45 -1.62 -3.98
CA TYR A 147 9.55 -2.51 -3.23
C TYR A 147 8.15 -2.67 -3.87
N ASP A 148 7.74 -1.76 -4.75
CA ASP A 148 6.46 -1.79 -5.50
C ASP A 148 6.72 -1.66 -7.02
N PHE A 149 7.48 -2.61 -7.57
CA PHE A 149 7.77 -2.62 -9.01
C PHE A 149 6.50 -2.84 -9.84
N ARG A 150 6.31 -1.98 -10.85
CA ARG A 150 5.18 -2.05 -11.78
C ARG A 150 5.68 -2.00 -13.22
N PRO A 151 5.60 -3.12 -13.97
CA PRO A 151 6.11 -3.20 -15.35
C PRO A 151 5.55 -2.13 -16.28
N SER A 152 4.32 -1.65 -16.05
CA SER A 152 3.68 -0.59 -16.84
C SER A 152 4.44 0.76 -16.78
N PHE A 153 5.22 1.03 -15.72
CA PHE A 153 6.07 2.22 -15.62
C PHE A 153 7.21 2.24 -16.65
N LEU A 154 7.67 1.08 -17.11
CA LEU A 154 8.71 1.01 -18.15
C LEU A 154 8.25 1.63 -19.46
N GLN A 155 6.93 1.71 -19.71
CA GLN A 155 6.38 2.35 -20.90
C GLN A 155 6.53 3.87 -20.90
N ILE A 156 6.87 4.49 -19.76
CA ILE A 156 7.08 5.95 -19.68
C ILE A 156 8.25 6.37 -20.54
N ALA A 157 9.32 5.59 -20.59
CA ALA A 157 10.47 5.88 -21.45
C ALA A 157 10.09 5.91 -22.94
N SER A 158 9.20 5.00 -23.38
CA SER A 158 8.78 4.92 -24.78
C SER A 158 8.06 6.18 -25.29
N ILE A 159 7.43 6.99 -24.42
CA ILE A 159 6.80 8.24 -24.82
C ILE A 159 7.83 9.34 -25.13
N ARG A 160 9.03 9.29 -24.53
CA ARG A 160 10.07 10.32 -24.72
C ARG A 160 10.50 10.47 -26.17
N GLN A 161 10.47 9.40 -26.96
CA GLN A 161 10.78 9.48 -28.39
C GLN A 161 9.89 10.46 -29.15
N TYR A 162 8.66 10.68 -28.67
CA TYR A 162 7.71 11.63 -29.29
C TYR A 162 7.82 13.04 -28.71
N PHE A 163 8.48 13.20 -27.56
CA PHE A 163 8.64 14.46 -26.84
C PHE A 163 10.10 14.65 -26.40
N PRO A 164 11.05 14.72 -27.36
CA PRO A 164 12.47 14.69 -27.04
C PRO A 164 12.96 15.87 -26.20
N ASP A 165 12.34 17.03 -26.34
CA ASP A 165 12.75 18.25 -25.64
C ASP A 165 11.97 18.53 -24.35
N THR A 166 11.01 17.67 -24.01
CA THR A 166 10.19 17.81 -22.82
C THR A 166 10.93 17.26 -21.59
N PRO A 167 11.16 18.07 -20.54
CA PRO A 167 11.84 17.63 -19.34
C PRO A 167 11.00 16.59 -18.57
N VAL A 168 11.70 15.65 -17.95
CA VAL A 168 11.09 14.64 -17.07
C VAL A 168 11.44 14.97 -15.63
N LEU A 169 10.41 15.06 -14.77
CA LEU A 169 10.56 15.18 -13.34
C LEU A 169 10.09 13.89 -12.67
N ALA A 170 11.01 13.13 -12.12
CA ALA A 170 10.71 11.95 -11.31
C ALA A 170 10.74 12.28 -9.83
N LEU A 171 9.73 11.82 -9.09
CA LEU A 171 9.58 12.09 -7.66
C LEU A 171 9.35 10.78 -6.91
N THR A 172 10.06 10.62 -5.80
CA THR A 172 9.82 9.50 -4.89
C THR A 172 10.15 9.90 -3.45
N ALA A 173 9.52 9.19 -2.49
CA ALA A 173 9.82 9.37 -1.07
C ALA A 173 10.83 8.35 -0.54
N THR A 174 10.98 7.23 -1.21
CA THR A 174 11.76 6.07 -0.75
C THR A 174 12.52 5.47 -1.92
N ALA A 175 13.82 5.67 -1.96
CA ALA A 175 14.69 5.05 -2.94
C ALA A 175 16.09 4.88 -2.34
N THR A 176 16.63 3.67 -2.40
CA THR A 176 18.03 3.39 -2.15
C THR A 176 18.89 3.87 -3.33
N GLU A 177 20.19 3.93 -3.19
CA GLU A 177 21.10 4.37 -4.28
C GLU A 177 20.93 3.52 -5.54
N VAL A 178 20.79 2.20 -5.39
CA VAL A 178 20.54 1.28 -6.51
C VAL A 178 19.24 1.62 -7.25
N VAL A 179 18.19 1.98 -6.51
CA VAL A 179 16.89 2.38 -7.08
C VAL A 179 17.02 3.73 -7.80
N VAL A 180 17.79 4.67 -7.27
CA VAL A 180 18.07 5.97 -7.89
C VAL A 180 18.72 5.80 -9.26
N ASP A 181 19.80 5.00 -9.34
CA ASP A 181 20.50 4.71 -10.58
C ASP A 181 19.61 4.03 -11.61
N ASP A 182 18.78 3.09 -11.15
CA ASP A 182 17.85 2.38 -12.02
C ASP A 182 16.74 3.32 -12.55
N ILE A 183 16.19 4.22 -11.73
CA ILE A 183 15.22 5.23 -12.18
C ILE A 183 15.83 6.10 -13.30
N VAL A 184 17.03 6.61 -13.10
CA VAL A 184 17.74 7.45 -14.08
C VAL A 184 17.94 6.68 -15.39
N LYS A 185 18.34 5.42 -15.31
CA LYS A 185 18.55 4.55 -16.47
C LYS A 185 17.25 4.22 -17.18
N GLN A 186 16.22 3.75 -16.45
CA GLN A 186 14.95 3.32 -17.04
C GLN A 186 14.14 4.47 -17.64
N LEU A 187 14.25 5.67 -17.09
CA LEU A 187 13.64 6.88 -17.66
C LEU A 187 14.50 7.56 -18.72
N GLU A 188 15.67 6.99 -19.05
CA GLU A 188 16.59 7.52 -20.06
C GLU A 188 16.93 9.01 -19.85
N PHE A 189 17.25 9.39 -18.60
CA PHE A 189 17.54 10.78 -18.27
C PHE A 189 18.72 11.33 -19.06
N ARG A 190 18.54 12.53 -19.59
CA ARG A 190 19.57 13.32 -20.25
C ARG A 190 20.09 14.35 -19.26
N LYS A 191 21.38 14.34 -18.93
CA LYS A 191 21.97 15.25 -17.93
C LYS A 191 21.16 15.28 -16.62
N PRO A 192 21.09 14.14 -15.90
CA PRO A 192 20.28 14.00 -14.69
C PRO A 192 20.70 15.00 -13.61
N ALA A 193 19.73 15.78 -13.10
CA ALA A 193 19.88 16.57 -11.90
C ALA A 193 19.19 15.84 -10.74
N ILE A 194 19.96 15.42 -9.73
CA ILE A 194 19.47 14.62 -8.60
C ILE A 194 19.48 15.49 -7.35
N PHE A 195 18.31 15.65 -6.74
CA PHE A 195 18.14 16.37 -5.48
C PHE A 195 17.67 15.41 -4.40
N LYS A 196 18.44 15.30 -3.33
CA LYS A 196 18.15 14.39 -2.22
C LYS A 196 18.00 15.18 -0.93
N LYS A 197 16.83 15.10 -0.29
CA LYS A 197 16.58 15.59 1.04
C LYS A 197 16.86 14.48 2.04
N SER A 198 17.44 14.81 3.18
CA SER A 198 17.62 13.83 4.27
C SER A 198 16.29 13.16 4.64
N PHE A 199 16.39 11.87 4.91
CA PHE A 199 15.27 11.06 5.40
C PHE A 199 15.05 11.23 6.92
N ALA A 200 15.90 11.98 7.62
CA ALA A 200 15.73 12.27 9.05
C ALA A 200 14.42 13.02 9.35
N ARG A 201 13.80 12.69 10.47
CA ARG A 201 12.53 13.23 10.92
C ARG A 201 12.59 13.61 12.41
N ASP A 202 13.09 14.79 12.75
CA ASP A 202 13.31 15.25 14.12
C ASP A 202 12.05 15.21 15.00
N ASN A 203 10.89 15.36 14.39
CA ASN A 203 9.59 15.36 15.08
C ASN A 203 8.93 13.97 15.18
N LEU A 204 9.55 12.93 14.63
CA LEU A 204 8.99 11.57 14.61
C LEU A 204 9.83 10.63 15.48
N SER A 205 9.21 10.09 16.52
CA SER A 205 9.85 9.06 17.36
C SER A 205 9.55 7.66 16.82
N TYR A 206 10.58 6.95 16.48
CA TYR A 206 10.49 5.53 16.13
C TYR A 206 10.60 4.68 17.40
N VAL A 207 9.63 3.82 17.64
CA VAL A 207 9.54 3.01 18.85
C VAL A 207 9.21 1.56 18.48
N VAL A 208 9.98 0.62 18.98
CA VAL A 208 9.66 -0.81 18.90
C VAL A 208 9.21 -1.30 20.27
N ARG A 209 8.08 -2.00 20.30
CA ARG A 209 7.48 -2.55 21.52
C ARG A 209 7.35 -4.07 21.42
N PRO A 210 8.21 -4.85 22.11
CA PRO A 210 8.07 -6.29 22.21
C PRO A 210 6.84 -6.63 23.06
N THR A 211 5.88 -7.38 22.47
CA THR A 211 4.69 -7.85 23.17
C THR A 211 3.97 -8.95 22.41
N ASP A 212 3.49 -9.96 23.10
CA ASP A 212 2.58 -10.95 22.52
C ASP A 212 1.10 -10.53 22.65
N GLU A 213 0.80 -9.64 23.60
CA GLU A 213 -0.53 -9.05 23.78
C GLU A 213 -0.74 -7.76 22.96
N LYS A 214 -0.51 -7.84 21.65
CA LYS A 214 -0.50 -6.69 20.75
C LYS A 214 -1.74 -5.80 20.83
N ILE A 215 -2.91 -6.37 21.07
CA ILE A 215 -4.17 -5.60 21.17
C ILE A 215 -4.21 -4.78 22.46
N ARG A 216 -3.78 -5.34 23.58
CA ARG A 216 -3.71 -4.63 24.85
C ARG A 216 -2.73 -3.45 24.77
N GLU A 217 -1.56 -3.70 24.19
CA GLU A 217 -0.55 -2.67 24.00
C GLU A 217 -1.03 -1.58 23.01
N LEU A 218 -1.70 -1.97 21.91
CA LEU A 218 -2.32 -1.03 20.99
C LEU A 218 -3.33 -0.09 21.69
N VAL A 219 -4.21 -0.65 22.53
CA VAL A 219 -5.19 0.13 23.31
C VAL A 219 -4.47 1.08 24.27
N HIS A 220 -3.41 0.61 24.95
CA HIS A 220 -2.59 1.44 25.83
C HIS A 220 -1.96 2.62 25.09
N ILE A 221 -1.32 2.39 23.94
CA ILE A 221 -0.72 3.43 23.09
C ILE A 221 -1.77 4.46 22.66
N LEU A 222 -2.91 3.99 22.14
CA LEU A 222 -3.97 4.86 21.66
C LEU A 222 -4.65 5.68 22.78
N LYS A 223 -4.66 5.19 24.02
CA LYS A 223 -5.12 5.97 25.17
C LYS A 223 -4.09 6.98 25.67
N SER A 224 -2.79 6.65 25.55
CA SER A 224 -1.69 7.51 25.98
C SER A 224 -1.40 8.66 25.00
N VAL A 225 -1.63 8.45 23.69
CA VAL A 225 -1.37 9.47 22.66
C VAL A 225 -2.71 9.95 22.10
N SER A 226 -3.07 11.18 22.38
CA SER A 226 -4.29 11.81 21.84
C SER A 226 -4.10 12.23 20.36
N GLY A 227 -5.21 12.44 19.64
CA GLY A 227 -5.23 12.86 18.23
C GLY A 227 -5.46 11.72 17.25
N SER A 228 -5.40 12.03 15.94
CA SER A 228 -5.65 11.07 14.88
C SER A 228 -4.57 9.99 14.82
N ALA A 229 -4.99 8.74 14.53
CA ALA A 229 -4.11 7.60 14.46
C ALA A 229 -4.37 6.72 13.23
N ILE A 230 -3.33 6.02 12.78
CA ILE A 230 -3.41 4.96 11.78
C ILE A 230 -2.85 3.67 12.39
N VAL A 231 -3.55 2.55 12.17
CA VAL A 231 -3.10 1.23 12.62
C VAL A 231 -2.96 0.33 11.39
N TYR A 232 -1.75 -0.14 11.12
CA TYR A 232 -1.46 -1.01 9.99
C TYR A 232 -1.48 -2.49 10.36
N VAL A 233 -2.18 -3.27 9.53
CA VAL A 233 -2.23 -4.73 9.60
C VAL A 233 -2.15 -5.34 8.20
N ARG A 234 -1.67 -6.58 8.08
CA ARG A 234 -1.53 -7.24 6.77
C ARG A 234 -2.84 -7.76 6.19
N SER A 235 -3.73 -8.25 7.02
CA SER A 235 -4.94 -8.98 6.60
C SER A 235 -6.15 -8.07 6.51
N ARG A 236 -6.88 -8.13 5.37
CA ARG A 236 -8.17 -7.44 5.20
C ARG A 236 -9.17 -7.80 6.31
N LYS A 237 -9.26 -9.07 6.69
CA LYS A 237 -10.14 -9.55 7.75
C LYS A 237 -9.78 -8.92 9.11
N ARG A 238 -8.48 -8.89 9.44
CA ARG A 238 -8.00 -8.31 10.70
C ARG A 238 -8.24 -6.81 10.81
N THR A 239 -8.35 -6.06 9.70
CA THR A 239 -8.67 -4.62 9.79
C THR A 239 -9.99 -4.39 10.50
N LYS A 240 -11.03 -5.15 10.14
CA LYS A 240 -12.35 -5.06 10.75
C LYS A 240 -12.34 -5.59 12.19
N GLU A 241 -11.75 -6.76 12.41
CA GLU A 241 -11.68 -7.39 13.74
C GLU A 241 -11.05 -6.45 14.78
N ILE A 242 -9.94 -5.79 14.43
CA ILE A 242 -9.24 -4.86 15.34
C ILE A 242 -10.04 -3.57 15.51
N ALA A 243 -10.64 -3.03 14.46
CA ALA A 243 -11.50 -1.84 14.57
C ALA A 243 -12.67 -2.11 15.53
N ASP A 244 -13.35 -3.24 15.38
CA ASP A 244 -14.45 -3.65 16.27
C ASP A 244 -13.99 -3.83 17.74
N GLN A 245 -12.78 -4.36 17.96
CA GLN A 245 -12.18 -4.45 19.30
C GLN A 245 -11.88 -3.08 19.90
N LEU A 246 -11.28 -2.15 19.11
CA LEU A 246 -11.01 -0.80 19.59
C LEU A 246 -12.29 -0.06 20.00
N ILE A 247 -13.37 -0.22 19.22
CA ILE A 247 -14.69 0.34 19.57
C ILE A 247 -15.19 -0.19 20.92
N ARG A 248 -15.02 -1.49 21.19
CA ARG A 248 -15.40 -2.08 22.49
C ARG A 248 -14.59 -1.50 23.66
N PHE A 249 -13.36 -1.05 23.41
CA PHE A 249 -12.53 -0.35 24.40
C PHE A 249 -12.81 1.16 24.47
N GLY A 250 -13.87 1.65 23.79
CA GLY A 250 -14.29 3.05 23.80
C GLY A 250 -13.44 3.96 22.91
N ILE A 251 -12.72 3.40 21.93
CA ILE A 251 -11.90 4.16 20.98
C ILE A 251 -12.66 4.27 19.66
N SER A 252 -12.93 5.51 19.18
CA SER A 252 -13.55 5.74 17.87
C SER A 252 -12.62 5.22 16.75
N ALA A 253 -13.04 4.16 16.07
CA ALA A 253 -12.24 3.48 15.05
C ALA A 253 -13.10 3.02 13.87
N ASP A 254 -12.50 2.91 12.69
CA ASP A 254 -13.08 2.27 11.52
C ASP A 254 -11.98 1.53 10.74
N PHE A 255 -12.37 0.71 9.76
CA PHE A 255 -11.45 -0.12 9.00
C PHE A 255 -11.41 0.27 7.51
N TYR A 256 -10.24 0.02 6.87
CA TYR A 256 -10.02 0.34 5.47
C TYR A 256 -9.14 -0.71 4.78
N HIS A 257 -9.56 -1.19 3.60
CA HIS A 257 -8.75 -2.10 2.77
C HIS A 257 -9.15 -2.02 1.28
N ALA A 258 -8.33 -2.55 0.39
CA ALA A 258 -8.53 -2.49 -1.06
C ALA A 258 -9.86 -3.11 -1.53
N GLY A 259 -10.38 -4.12 -0.81
CA GLY A 259 -11.63 -4.81 -1.15
C GLY A 259 -12.93 -4.08 -0.81
N LEU A 260 -12.87 -2.85 -0.25
CA LEU A 260 -14.07 -2.03 -0.04
C LEU A 260 -14.55 -1.40 -1.35
N TYR A 261 -15.85 -1.11 -1.45
CA TYR A 261 -16.41 -0.34 -2.56
C TYR A 261 -15.83 1.08 -2.59
N VAL A 262 -15.80 1.69 -3.78
CA VAL A 262 -15.22 3.03 -3.97
C VAL A 262 -15.90 4.08 -3.11
N GLU A 263 -17.22 3.99 -2.98
CA GLU A 263 -18.04 4.90 -2.17
C GLU A 263 -17.72 4.77 -0.68
N ASP A 264 -17.65 3.52 -0.18
CA ASP A 264 -17.28 3.24 1.23
C ASP A 264 -15.87 3.74 1.56
N LYS A 265 -14.92 3.55 0.62
CA LYS A 265 -13.56 4.06 0.77
C LYS A 265 -13.53 5.57 0.96
N ALA A 266 -14.29 6.28 0.12
CA ALA A 266 -14.36 7.74 0.17
C ALA A 266 -15.04 8.23 1.47
N ASP A 267 -16.14 7.61 1.89
CA ASP A 267 -16.84 7.95 3.13
C ASP A 267 -15.95 7.77 4.36
N LYS A 268 -15.36 6.59 4.52
CA LYS A 268 -14.46 6.28 5.65
C LYS A 268 -13.24 7.21 5.70
N GLN A 269 -12.64 7.50 4.56
CA GLN A 269 -11.52 8.42 4.45
C GLN A 269 -11.93 9.85 4.85
N ASN A 270 -13.10 10.32 4.42
CA ASN A 270 -13.61 11.65 4.76
C ASN A 270 -13.94 11.78 6.24
N LYS A 271 -14.59 10.79 6.85
CA LYS A 271 -14.88 10.75 8.29
C LYS A 271 -13.60 10.77 9.13
N TRP A 272 -12.55 10.08 8.68
CA TRP A 272 -11.27 10.12 9.36
C TRP A 272 -10.53 11.46 9.13
N LYS A 273 -10.58 12.02 7.91
CA LYS A 273 -10.01 13.34 7.61
C LYS A 273 -10.67 14.45 8.44
N SER A 274 -12.00 14.42 8.60
CA SER A 274 -12.76 15.39 9.40
C SER A 274 -12.56 15.24 10.91
N GLY A 275 -12.05 14.11 11.37
CA GLY A 275 -11.89 13.80 12.79
C GLY A 275 -13.12 13.18 13.47
N GLU A 276 -14.19 12.88 12.72
CA GLU A 276 -15.35 12.11 13.19
C GLU A 276 -14.93 10.71 13.65
N ILE A 277 -14.02 10.09 12.90
CA ILE A 277 -13.34 8.86 13.28
C ILE A 277 -11.89 9.20 13.66
N ARG A 278 -11.48 8.80 14.86
CA ARG A 278 -10.14 9.07 15.36
C ARG A 278 -9.09 8.13 14.80
N VAL A 279 -9.39 6.82 14.75
CA VAL A 279 -8.46 5.76 14.39
C VAL A 279 -8.93 5.05 13.13
N ILE A 280 -8.04 4.90 12.15
CA ILE A 280 -8.29 4.04 10.99
C ILE A 280 -7.39 2.80 11.08
N VAL A 281 -8.00 1.62 11.05
CA VAL A 281 -7.28 0.34 10.99
C VAL A 281 -7.26 -0.13 9.54
N ALA A 282 -6.07 -0.26 8.97
CA ALA A 282 -5.96 -0.43 7.53
C ALA A 282 -4.87 -1.42 7.11
N THR A 283 -4.99 -1.92 5.88
CA THR A 283 -3.87 -2.49 5.14
C THR A 283 -3.07 -1.36 4.45
N ASN A 284 -1.94 -1.68 3.82
CA ASN A 284 -1.15 -0.74 2.99
C ASN A 284 -1.97 -0.02 1.90
N ALA A 285 -3.19 -0.50 1.58
CA ALA A 285 -4.12 0.19 0.69
C ALA A 285 -4.56 1.57 1.22
N PHE A 286 -4.52 1.80 2.54
CA PHE A 286 -4.70 3.10 3.15
C PHE A 286 -3.35 3.79 3.26
N GLY A 287 -2.88 4.30 2.14
CA GLY A 287 -1.49 4.72 2.08
C GLY A 287 -1.27 5.87 1.12
N MET A 288 -0.86 5.57 -0.09
CA MET A 288 -0.50 6.57 -1.09
C MET A 288 -1.65 7.56 -1.31
N GLY A 289 -1.35 8.86 -1.26
CA GLY A 289 -2.33 9.93 -1.47
C GLY A 289 -3.04 10.45 -0.22
N ILE A 290 -2.85 9.85 0.95
CA ILE A 290 -3.46 10.38 2.16
C ILE A 290 -2.64 11.56 2.69
N ASP A 291 -3.28 12.71 2.73
CA ASP A 291 -2.70 13.93 3.30
C ASP A 291 -3.56 14.44 4.47
N LYS A 292 -3.18 14.04 5.68
CA LYS A 292 -3.70 14.55 6.96
C LYS A 292 -2.51 14.97 7.81
N PRO A 293 -2.35 16.27 8.12
CA PRO A 293 -1.14 16.77 8.76
C PRO A 293 -1.01 16.36 10.23
N ASP A 294 -2.12 16.17 10.92
CA ASP A 294 -2.23 16.02 12.37
C ASP A 294 -2.30 14.58 12.88
N VAL A 295 -1.77 13.62 12.13
CA VAL A 295 -1.65 12.24 12.60
C VAL A 295 -0.60 12.17 13.71
N ARG A 296 -1.00 11.77 14.92
CA ARG A 296 -0.10 11.75 16.09
C ARG A 296 0.61 10.43 16.29
N VAL A 297 -0.01 9.34 15.87
CA VAL A 297 0.62 8.02 15.99
C VAL A 297 0.26 7.11 14.81
N VAL A 298 1.26 6.42 14.32
CA VAL A 298 1.12 5.29 13.39
C VAL A 298 1.58 4.04 14.12
N VAL A 299 0.73 3.03 14.19
CA VAL A 299 1.06 1.76 14.87
C VAL A 299 1.03 0.62 13.86
N HIS A 300 2.11 -0.12 13.77
CA HIS A 300 2.20 -1.36 13.01
C HIS A 300 1.97 -2.55 13.96
N VAL A 301 0.83 -3.19 13.85
CA VAL A 301 0.50 -4.42 14.62
C VAL A 301 1.18 -5.63 13.98
N ASP A 302 1.27 -5.65 12.66
CA ASP A 302 2.01 -6.63 11.88
C ASP A 302 3.26 -5.95 11.28
N ILE A 303 4.39 -6.64 11.32
CA ILE A 303 5.66 -6.10 10.81
C ILE A 303 5.59 -5.99 9.27
N PRO A 304 5.92 -4.84 8.65
CA PRO A 304 5.97 -4.69 7.19
C PRO A 304 6.99 -5.62 6.53
N ASN A 305 6.90 -5.78 5.20
CA ASN A 305 7.81 -6.66 4.46
C ASN A 305 9.14 -5.99 4.11
N SER A 306 9.22 -4.67 4.26
CA SER A 306 10.44 -3.91 3.96
C SER A 306 10.51 -2.62 4.79
N LEU A 307 11.73 -2.07 4.93
CA LEU A 307 11.93 -0.79 5.60
C LEU A 307 11.41 0.38 4.78
N GLU A 308 11.32 0.26 3.45
CA GLU A 308 10.70 1.26 2.59
C GLU A 308 9.20 1.37 2.87
N GLU A 309 8.50 0.22 2.96
CA GLU A 309 7.08 0.17 3.32
C GLU A 309 6.87 0.77 4.71
N TYR A 310 7.66 0.33 5.69
CA TYR A 310 7.63 0.88 7.05
C TYR A 310 7.84 2.39 7.08
N TYR A 311 8.90 2.89 6.43
CA TYR A 311 9.22 4.33 6.42
C TYR A 311 8.13 5.15 5.74
N GLN A 312 7.57 4.67 4.64
CA GLN A 312 6.49 5.35 3.93
C GLN A 312 5.20 5.43 4.77
N GLU A 313 4.87 4.35 5.50
CA GLU A 313 3.69 4.28 6.36
C GLU A 313 3.89 5.09 7.66
N ALA A 314 5.01 4.93 8.33
CA ALA A 314 5.41 5.68 9.52
C ALA A 314 5.48 7.20 9.25
N GLY A 315 5.99 7.58 8.07
CA GLY A 315 6.11 8.96 7.62
C GLY A 315 4.79 9.72 7.45
N ARG A 316 3.64 9.07 7.64
CA ARG A 316 2.33 9.73 7.67
C ARG A 316 2.10 10.49 8.97
N ALA A 317 2.80 10.12 10.05
CA ALA A 317 2.72 10.83 11.31
C ALA A 317 3.49 12.16 11.27
N GLY A 318 2.96 13.18 11.93
CA GLY A 318 3.65 14.43 12.19
C GLY A 318 3.99 15.29 10.97
N ARG A 319 3.16 15.31 9.93
CA ARG A 319 3.40 16.15 8.74
C ARG A 319 3.31 17.65 9.04
N ASP A 320 2.66 18.00 10.13
CA ASP A 320 2.57 19.39 10.65
C ASP A 320 3.80 19.82 11.46
N GLY A 321 4.83 18.97 11.57
CA GLY A 321 6.06 19.25 12.33
C GLY A 321 5.94 19.02 13.84
N LYS A 322 4.74 18.67 14.35
CA LYS A 322 4.56 18.38 15.77
C LYS A 322 5.03 16.98 16.14
N ARG A 323 5.43 16.81 17.40
CA ARG A 323 5.86 15.50 17.94
C ARG A 323 4.84 14.42 17.63
N SER A 324 5.30 13.33 17.09
CA SER A 324 4.49 12.17 16.68
C SER A 324 5.27 10.88 16.82
N TYR A 325 4.56 9.75 16.77
CA TYR A 325 5.14 8.45 17.08
C TYR A 325 4.87 7.45 15.96
N ALA A 326 5.88 6.67 15.62
CA ALA A 326 5.77 5.48 14.78
C ALA A 326 6.11 4.26 15.65
N VAL A 327 5.11 3.47 15.97
CA VAL A 327 5.25 2.34 16.88
C VAL A 327 5.13 1.03 16.11
N LEU A 328 6.11 0.15 16.28
CA LEU A 328 6.12 -1.21 15.73
C LEU A 328 5.94 -2.21 16.88
N LEU A 329 4.90 -3.02 16.82
CA LEU A 329 4.65 -4.09 17.79
C LEU A 329 5.28 -5.40 17.30
N THR A 330 6.12 -6.02 18.13
CA THR A 330 6.81 -7.27 17.78
C THR A 330 6.45 -8.37 18.76
N GLY A 331 6.11 -9.56 18.26
CA GLY A 331 5.83 -10.76 19.03
C GLY A 331 6.80 -11.88 18.72
N HIS A 332 6.84 -12.91 19.56
CA HIS A 332 7.77 -14.06 19.43
C HIS A 332 7.71 -14.77 18.09
N ASN A 333 6.55 -14.83 17.45
CA ASN A 333 6.36 -15.56 16.19
C ASN A 333 6.53 -14.70 14.95
N ASP A 334 6.74 -13.39 15.07
CA ASP A 334 6.76 -12.49 13.93
C ASP A 334 7.96 -12.72 13.02
N GLU A 335 9.15 -12.95 13.57
CA GLU A 335 10.34 -13.28 12.79
C GLU A 335 10.13 -14.55 11.97
N ARG A 336 9.63 -15.60 12.58
CA ARG A 336 9.31 -16.86 11.88
C ARG A 336 8.28 -16.64 10.76
N THR A 337 7.29 -15.81 11.02
CA THR A 337 6.26 -15.46 10.03
C THR A 337 6.85 -14.70 8.84
N LEU A 338 7.76 -13.75 9.10
CA LEU A 338 8.48 -13.02 8.05
C LEU A 338 9.34 -13.95 7.18
N ARG A 339 10.12 -14.83 7.81
CA ARG A 339 10.96 -15.82 7.08
C ARG A 339 10.10 -16.79 6.26
N ARG A 340 8.96 -17.23 6.81
CA ARG A 340 8.01 -18.07 6.08
C ARG A 340 7.43 -17.34 4.85
N HIS A 341 7.26 -16.04 4.92
CA HIS A 341 6.77 -15.26 3.78
C HIS A 341 7.69 -15.35 2.57
N ILE A 342 9.01 -15.51 2.76
CA ILE A 342 9.97 -15.73 1.68
C ILE A 342 9.67 -17.07 1.00
N THR A 343 9.55 -18.15 1.78
CA THR A 343 9.30 -19.50 1.24
C THR A 343 7.91 -19.63 0.61
N ASP A 344 6.91 -18.92 1.14
CA ASP A 344 5.57 -18.89 0.55
C ASP A 344 5.54 -18.10 -0.78
N SER A 345 6.37 -17.04 -0.92
CA SER A 345 6.44 -16.21 -2.14
C SER A 345 7.34 -16.81 -3.22
N TYR A 346 8.40 -17.48 -2.82
CA TYR A 346 9.36 -18.15 -3.70
C TYR A 346 9.52 -19.62 -3.27
N PRO A 347 8.51 -20.46 -3.56
CA PRO A 347 8.58 -21.88 -3.23
C PRO A 347 9.68 -22.58 -4.04
N GLU A 348 10.17 -23.71 -3.54
CA GLU A 348 11.23 -24.48 -4.18
C GLU A 348 10.94 -24.79 -5.65
N ARG A 349 11.97 -24.79 -6.50
CA ARG A 349 11.80 -24.99 -7.95
C ARG A 349 11.10 -26.30 -8.29
N ASP A 350 11.33 -27.36 -7.55
CA ASP A 350 10.70 -28.66 -7.75
C ASP A 350 9.19 -28.59 -7.43
N PHE A 351 8.80 -27.79 -6.44
CA PHE A 351 7.38 -27.53 -6.17
C PHE A 351 6.71 -26.76 -7.32
N ILE A 352 7.39 -25.75 -7.89
CA ILE A 352 6.84 -25.00 -9.04
C ILE A 352 6.66 -25.94 -10.25
N LYS A 353 7.63 -26.82 -10.52
CA LYS A 353 7.54 -27.83 -11.58
C LYS A 353 6.39 -28.79 -11.34
N MET A 354 6.21 -29.25 -10.11
CA MET A 354 5.10 -30.11 -9.71
C MET A 354 3.75 -29.41 -9.88
N VAL A 355 3.63 -28.14 -9.50
CA VAL A 355 2.41 -27.34 -9.73
C VAL A 355 2.10 -27.24 -11.22
N TYR A 356 3.11 -26.96 -12.07
CA TYR A 356 2.93 -26.91 -13.52
C TYR A 356 2.44 -28.24 -14.10
N GLU A 357 3.05 -29.37 -13.71
CA GLU A 357 2.66 -30.70 -14.17
C GLU A 357 1.22 -31.04 -13.76
N MET A 358 0.89 -30.83 -12.48
CA MET A 358 -0.45 -31.09 -11.97
C MET A 358 -1.50 -30.14 -12.57
N LEU A 359 -1.13 -28.90 -12.88
CA LEU A 359 -1.99 -27.94 -13.58
C LEU A 359 -2.32 -28.47 -15.00
N CYS A 360 -1.32 -28.85 -15.77
CA CYS A 360 -1.53 -29.42 -17.11
C CYS A 360 -2.36 -30.70 -17.07
N ASN A 361 -2.14 -31.56 -16.07
CA ASN A 361 -2.94 -32.78 -15.88
C ASN A 361 -4.39 -32.44 -15.51
N HIS A 362 -4.61 -31.45 -14.62
CA HIS A 362 -5.94 -31.01 -14.24
C HIS A 362 -6.74 -30.41 -15.40
N LEU A 363 -6.05 -29.71 -16.30
CA LEU A 363 -6.64 -29.10 -17.50
C LEU A 363 -6.69 -30.07 -18.70
N HIS A 364 -6.25 -31.33 -18.53
CA HIS A 364 -6.19 -32.36 -19.59
C HIS A 364 -5.41 -31.94 -20.84
N VAL A 365 -4.33 -31.17 -20.66
CA VAL A 365 -3.44 -30.73 -21.73
C VAL A 365 -2.44 -31.85 -22.02
N ALA A 366 -2.32 -32.34 -23.26
CA ALA A 366 -1.33 -33.33 -23.65
C ALA A 366 0.06 -32.70 -23.89
N LEU A 367 1.13 -33.50 -23.80
CA LEU A 367 2.49 -33.05 -24.10
C LEU A 367 2.57 -32.52 -25.55
N GLY A 368 3.18 -31.35 -25.73
CA GLY A 368 3.30 -30.68 -27.02
C GLY A 368 2.05 -29.90 -27.45
N GLU A 369 0.97 -29.95 -26.67
CA GLU A 369 -0.29 -29.27 -26.98
C GLU A 369 -0.57 -28.09 -26.03
N GLY A 370 -1.75 -27.46 -26.18
CA GLY A 370 -2.28 -26.43 -25.32
C GLY A 370 -1.94 -24.99 -25.68
N TYR A 371 -1.06 -24.78 -26.68
CA TYR A 371 -0.65 -23.40 -27.06
C TYR A 371 -1.85 -22.49 -27.37
N GLN A 372 -1.92 -21.35 -26.69
CA GLN A 372 -2.98 -20.33 -26.80
C GLN A 372 -4.39 -20.83 -26.40
N HIS A 373 -4.54 -22.02 -25.81
CA HIS A 373 -5.81 -22.49 -25.29
C HIS A 373 -6.11 -21.87 -23.93
N GLN A 374 -7.36 -21.46 -23.74
CA GLN A 374 -7.88 -20.89 -22.50
C GLN A 374 -8.76 -21.90 -21.77
N TYR A 375 -8.51 -22.07 -20.46
CA TYR A 375 -9.22 -23.01 -19.60
C TYR A 375 -9.85 -22.27 -18.42
N GLU A 376 -11.09 -22.60 -18.07
CA GLU A 376 -11.65 -22.18 -16.79
C GLU A 376 -10.91 -22.87 -15.65
N PHE A 377 -10.56 -22.14 -14.61
CA PHE A 377 -9.73 -22.64 -13.54
C PHE A 377 -10.31 -22.28 -12.17
N ASN A 378 -10.55 -23.30 -11.34
CA ASN A 378 -10.94 -23.13 -9.95
C ASN A 378 -9.73 -23.39 -9.05
N PHE A 379 -9.11 -22.32 -8.59
CA PHE A 379 -7.90 -22.37 -7.78
C PHE A 379 -8.08 -23.13 -6.46
N GLU A 380 -9.20 -22.93 -5.75
CA GLU A 380 -9.45 -23.63 -4.48
C GLU A 380 -9.65 -25.12 -4.69
N LEU A 381 -10.41 -25.50 -5.73
CA LEU A 381 -10.61 -26.91 -6.10
C LEU A 381 -9.29 -27.57 -6.49
N PHE A 382 -8.44 -26.88 -7.26
CA PHE A 382 -7.12 -27.36 -7.64
C PHE A 382 -6.24 -27.62 -6.42
N CYS A 383 -6.12 -26.65 -5.51
CA CYS A 383 -5.36 -26.80 -4.28
C CYS A 383 -5.88 -27.97 -3.41
N ARG A 384 -7.20 -28.11 -3.32
CA ARG A 384 -7.83 -29.20 -2.54
C ARG A 384 -7.58 -30.58 -3.18
N THR A 385 -7.70 -30.69 -4.50
CA THR A 385 -7.52 -31.92 -5.26
C THR A 385 -6.12 -32.49 -5.09
N PHE A 386 -5.11 -31.62 -5.21
CA PHE A 386 -3.71 -32.02 -5.12
C PHE A 386 -3.09 -31.84 -3.73
N LYS A 387 -3.89 -31.42 -2.74
CA LYS A 387 -3.46 -31.12 -1.36
C LYS A 387 -2.32 -30.11 -1.31
N PHE A 388 -2.35 -29.13 -2.18
CA PHE A 388 -1.35 -28.09 -2.25
C PHE A 388 -1.62 -26.95 -1.23
N PRO A 389 -0.58 -26.35 -0.63
CA PRO A 389 -0.72 -25.18 0.21
C PRO A 389 -1.11 -23.97 -0.65
N ILE A 390 -2.08 -23.17 -0.18
CA ILE A 390 -2.70 -22.07 -0.95
C ILE A 390 -1.67 -21.02 -1.38
N LEU A 391 -0.90 -20.46 -0.44
CA LEU A 391 0.02 -19.35 -0.73
C LEU A 391 1.18 -19.76 -1.65
N PRO A 392 1.93 -20.85 -1.39
CA PRO A 392 2.99 -21.29 -2.30
C PRO A 392 2.49 -21.66 -3.70
N THR A 393 1.28 -22.25 -3.81
CA THR A 393 0.68 -22.62 -5.11
C THR A 393 0.32 -21.37 -5.92
N HIS A 394 -0.27 -20.37 -5.28
CA HIS A 394 -0.57 -19.09 -5.92
C HIS A 394 0.70 -18.38 -6.40
N SER A 395 1.76 -18.40 -5.59
CA SER A 395 3.07 -17.86 -5.96
C SER A 395 3.70 -18.65 -7.12
N ALA A 396 3.59 -19.97 -7.12
CA ALA A 396 4.06 -20.81 -8.24
C ALA A 396 3.36 -20.46 -9.56
N LEU A 397 2.03 -20.29 -9.56
CA LEU A 397 1.29 -19.87 -10.75
C LEU A 397 1.72 -18.48 -11.25
N LYS A 398 1.99 -17.53 -10.33
CA LYS A 398 2.51 -16.20 -10.70
C LYS A 398 3.91 -16.28 -11.31
N LEU A 399 4.79 -17.08 -10.74
CA LEU A 399 6.14 -17.31 -11.27
C LEU A 399 6.11 -17.97 -12.65
N LEU A 400 5.23 -18.94 -12.88
CA LEU A 400 5.00 -19.56 -14.18
C LEU A 400 4.45 -18.55 -15.20
N THR A 401 3.59 -17.62 -14.77
CA THR A 401 3.08 -16.53 -15.61
C THR A 401 4.21 -15.57 -15.99
N GLN A 402 5.04 -15.17 -15.04
CA GLN A 402 6.19 -14.29 -15.31
C GLN A 402 7.23 -14.97 -16.21
N ALA A 403 7.40 -16.29 -16.07
CA ALA A 403 8.29 -17.08 -16.89
C ALA A 403 7.74 -17.35 -18.31
N GLY A 404 6.47 -16.99 -18.58
CA GLY A 404 5.86 -17.09 -19.89
C GLY A 404 5.33 -18.49 -20.27
N TYR A 405 5.12 -19.39 -19.31
CA TYR A 405 4.53 -20.71 -19.56
C TYR A 405 3.02 -20.71 -19.56
N ILE A 406 2.44 -19.87 -18.73
CA ILE A 406 0.98 -19.70 -18.61
C ILE A 406 0.67 -18.21 -18.47
N GLU A 407 -0.59 -17.84 -18.66
CA GLU A 407 -1.14 -16.58 -18.19
C GLU A 407 -2.25 -16.92 -17.18
N TYR A 408 -2.00 -16.64 -15.90
CA TYR A 408 -2.97 -16.82 -14.83
C TYR A 408 -3.74 -15.53 -14.63
N ILE A 409 -4.99 -15.53 -15.10
CA ILE A 409 -5.93 -14.42 -14.93
C ILE A 409 -6.77 -14.74 -13.71
N GLU A 410 -6.45 -14.08 -12.61
CA GLU A 410 -7.22 -14.19 -11.36
C GLU A 410 -8.67 -13.73 -11.59
N GLU A 411 -9.59 -14.17 -10.72
CA GLU A 411 -10.96 -13.67 -10.70
C GLU A 411 -10.95 -12.15 -10.73
N MET A 412 -11.23 -11.54 -11.87
CA MET A 412 -11.59 -10.15 -11.91
C MET A 412 -13.03 -10.07 -11.40
N ASP A 413 -13.22 -9.35 -10.31
CA ASP A 413 -14.54 -9.01 -9.77
C ASP A 413 -15.25 -8.05 -10.75
N HIS A 414 -15.51 -8.53 -11.97
CA HIS A 414 -16.29 -7.80 -12.96
C HIS A 414 -17.73 -7.83 -12.48
N GLN A 415 -18.24 -6.68 -12.10
CA GLN A 415 -19.68 -6.52 -11.86
C GLN A 415 -20.44 -7.03 -13.08
N SER A 416 -21.55 -7.70 -12.85
CA SER A 416 -22.47 -8.07 -13.91
C SER A 416 -22.87 -6.84 -14.74
N ARG A 417 -23.06 -7.01 -16.01
CA ARG A 417 -23.45 -5.91 -16.90
C ARG A 417 -24.60 -6.30 -17.81
N VAL A 418 -25.45 -5.31 -18.05
CA VAL A 418 -26.66 -5.48 -18.86
C VAL A 418 -26.75 -4.36 -19.90
N MET A 419 -27.18 -4.72 -21.11
CA MET A 419 -27.56 -3.78 -22.15
C MET A 419 -28.94 -4.19 -22.68
N ILE A 420 -29.87 -3.26 -22.82
CA ILE A 420 -31.18 -3.52 -23.40
C ILE A 420 -31.08 -3.50 -24.92
N LEU A 421 -31.50 -4.56 -25.56
CA LEU A 421 -31.50 -4.73 -27.01
C LEU A 421 -32.83 -4.30 -27.65
N ALA A 422 -33.93 -4.49 -26.91
CA ALA A 422 -35.27 -4.10 -27.37
C ALA A 422 -35.44 -2.57 -27.40
N THR A 423 -36.18 -2.09 -28.36
CA THR A 423 -36.56 -0.67 -28.43
C THR A 423 -37.57 -0.31 -27.33
N LYS A 424 -37.70 0.98 -27.02
CA LYS A 424 -38.68 1.43 -26.02
C LYS A 424 -40.13 1.05 -26.38
N GLU A 425 -40.43 1.03 -27.66
CA GLU A 425 -41.76 0.66 -28.17
C GLU A 425 -42.04 -0.84 -27.99
N GLU A 426 -41.08 -1.68 -28.28
CA GLU A 426 -41.18 -3.12 -28.06
C GLU A 426 -41.37 -3.45 -26.58
N LEU A 427 -40.69 -2.76 -25.67
CA LEU A 427 -40.81 -2.99 -24.23
C LEU A 427 -42.21 -2.74 -23.67
N TYR A 428 -43.01 -1.82 -24.28
CA TYR A 428 -44.39 -1.59 -23.88
C TYR A 428 -45.33 -2.76 -24.23
N HIS A 429 -44.96 -3.57 -25.20
CA HIS A 429 -45.77 -4.70 -25.68
C HIS A 429 -45.31 -6.04 -25.12
N ILE A 430 -44.20 -6.07 -24.40
CA ILE A 430 -43.70 -7.28 -23.79
C ILE A 430 -44.44 -7.56 -22.49
N HIS A 431 -45.31 -8.60 -22.53
CA HIS A 431 -45.87 -9.21 -21.33
C HIS A 431 -45.19 -10.56 -21.15
N THR A 432 -44.34 -10.70 -20.14
CA THR A 432 -43.76 -11.99 -19.81
C THR A 432 -44.74 -12.81 -18.99
N SER A 433 -44.80 -14.10 -19.20
CA SER A 433 -45.64 -15.02 -18.41
C SER A 433 -45.14 -15.22 -16.96
N ASN A 434 -44.00 -14.64 -16.62
CA ASN A 434 -43.37 -14.76 -15.30
C ASN A 434 -43.26 -13.39 -14.62
N ALA A 435 -43.98 -13.25 -13.49
CA ALA A 435 -44.05 -12.01 -12.72
C ALA A 435 -42.66 -11.55 -12.17
N ASP A 436 -41.73 -12.49 -11.92
CA ASP A 436 -40.40 -12.14 -11.44
C ASP A 436 -39.53 -11.54 -12.56
N VAL A 437 -39.70 -12.00 -13.81
CA VAL A 437 -39.03 -11.45 -14.99
C VAL A 437 -39.45 -10.01 -15.24
N ASP A 438 -40.77 -9.71 -15.16
CA ASP A 438 -41.30 -8.34 -15.27
C ASP A 438 -40.77 -7.43 -14.16
N LYS A 439 -40.75 -7.94 -12.92
CA LYS A 439 -40.21 -7.19 -11.78
C LYS A 439 -38.73 -6.83 -11.97
N VAL A 440 -37.92 -7.78 -12.43
CA VAL A 440 -36.48 -7.57 -12.67
C VAL A 440 -36.28 -6.56 -13.80
N LEU A 441 -37.02 -6.65 -14.89
CA LEU A 441 -36.94 -5.69 -15.99
C LEU A 441 -37.28 -4.27 -15.52
N GLN A 442 -38.40 -4.10 -14.78
CA GLN A 442 -38.79 -2.81 -14.20
C GLN A 442 -37.74 -2.31 -13.17
N ALA A 443 -37.19 -3.20 -12.37
CA ALA A 443 -36.15 -2.87 -11.40
C ALA A 443 -34.89 -2.31 -12.08
N LEU A 444 -34.47 -2.93 -13.17
CA LEU A 444 -33.34 -2.46 -13.98
C LEU A 444 -33.58 -1.07 -14.55
N LEU A 445 -34.74 -0.86 -15.19
CA LEU A 445 -35.13 0.42 -15.81
C LEU A 445 -35.22 1.57 -14.80
N ARG A 446 -35.63 1.29 -13.55
CA ARG A 446 -35.73 2.28 -12.47
C ARG A 446 -34.41 2.55 -11.74
N THR A 447 -33.52 1.59 -11.72
CA THR A 447 -32.30 1.66 -10.90
C THR A 447 -31.10 2.16 -11.69
N TYR A 448 -31.01 1.81 -12.97
CA TYR A 448 -29.84 2.08 -13.80
C TYR A 448 -30.18 2.95 -15.00
N THR A 449 -29.31 3.91 -15.32
CA THR A 449 -29.44 4.79 -16.50
C THR A 449 -28.45 4.36 -17.59
N GLY A 450 -28.82 4.60 -18.86
CA GLY A 450 -27.93 4.30 -19.99
C GLY A 450 -28.04 2.89 -20.57
N LEU A 451 -28.92 2.04 -20.05
CA LEU A 451 -29.12 0.63 -20.44
C LEU A 451 -29.40 0.42 -21.94
N PHE A 452 -29.96 1.42 -22.63
CA PHE A 452 -30.26 1.37 -24.07
C PHE A 452 -29.10 1.79 -24.97
N SER A 453 -28.04 2.35 -24.39
CA SER A 453 -26.96 2.96 -25.17
C SER A 453 -25.67 2.16 -25.09
N ASP A 454 -25.43 1.49 -23.98
CA ASP A 454 -24.21 0.70 -23.74
C ASP A 454 -24.45 -0.27 -22.56
N TYR A 455 -23.44 -1.17 -22.33
CA TYR A 455 -23.45 -2.03 -21.16
C TYR A 455 -23.30 -1.24 -19.88
N VAL A 456 -24.26 -1.38 -18.99
CA VAL A 456 -24.27 -0.78 -17.66
C VAL A 456 -23.94 -1.87 -16.62
N PHE A 457 -23.01 -1.55 -15.72
CA PHE A 457 -22.74 -2.43 -14.59
C PHE A 457 -23.92 -2.47 -13.62
N ILE A 458 -24.32 -3.66 -13.25
CA ILE A 458 -25.41 -3.92 -12.30
C ILE A 458 -24.89 -4.68 -11.07
N ASN A 459 -25.59 -4.55 -9.97
CA ASN A 459 -25.35 -5.32 -8.75
C ASN A 459 -26.65 -6.05 -8.38
N GLU A 460 -26.65 -7.36 -8.55
CA GLU A 460 -27.81 -8.23 -8.30
C GLU A 460 -28.25 -8.15 -6.82
N SER A 461 -27.32 -8.06 -5.88
CA SER A 461 -27.67 -7.95 -4.45
C SER A 461 -28.40 -6.66 -4.11
N VAL A 462 -28.14 -5.56 -4.83
CA VAL A 462 -28.89 -4.30 -4.69
C VAL A 462 -30.31 -4.46 -5.20
N LEU A 463 -30.49 -5.16 -6.33
CA LEU A 463 -31.82 -5.47 -6.86
C LEU A 463 -32.56 -6.43 -5.93
N SER A 464 -31.89 -7.44 -5.42
CA SER A 464 -32.37 -8.41 -4.43
C SER A 464 -32.92 -7.70 -3.19
N PHE A 465 -32.11 -6.87 -2.56
CA PHE A 465 -32.48 -6.13 -1.36
C PHE A 465 -33.65 -5.16 -1.58
N ARG A 466 -33.62 -4.43 -2.71
CA ARG A 466 -34.63 -3.36 -2.99
C ARG A 466 -35.97 -3.89 -3.41
N TYR A 467 -36.03 -5.04 -4.09
CA TYR A 467 -37.25 -5.58 -4.69
C TYR A 467 -37.76 -6.88 -4.07
N GLY A 468 -37.07 -7.40 -3.06
CA GLY A 468 -37.46 -8.59 -2.29
C GLY A 468 -37.37 -9.90 -3.07
N LEU A 469 -36.43 -9.98 -4.02
CA LEU A 469 -36.16 -11.18 -4.81
C LEU A 469 -34.86 -11.82 -4.32
N THR A 470 -34.69 -13.13 -4.46
CA THR A 470 -33.42 -13.79 -4.21
C THR A 470 -32.43 -13.56 -5.36
N ASP A 471 -31.14 -13.64 -5.10
CA ASP A 471 -30.09 -13.51 -6.12
C ASP A 471 -30.28 -14.53 -7.25
N GLN A 472 -30.76 -15.74 -6.93
CA GLN A 472 -31.06 -16.78 -7.91
C GLN A 472 -32.26 -16.39 -8.81
N GLN A 473 -33.34 -15.86 -8.26
CA GLN A 473 -34.49 -15.39 -9.03
C GLN A 473 -34.12 -14.25 -9.99
N ILE A 474 -33.23 -13.36 -9.55
CA ILE A 474 -32.72 -12.27 -10.40
C ILE A 474 -31.88 -12.85 -11.54
N TYR A 475 -30.97 -13.77 -11.23
CA TYR A 475 -30.13 -14.44 -12.22
C TYR A 475 -30.97 -15.16 -13.28
N ASP A 476 -31.94 -15.98 -12.86
CA ASP A 476 -32.81 -16.74 -13.75
C ASP A 476 -33.66 -15.80 -14.63
N ALA A 477 -34.17 -14.71 -14.07
CA ALA A 477 -34.92 -13.69 -14.81
C ALA A 477 -34.04 -12.98 -15.87
N LEU A 478 -32.80 -12.63 -15.53
CA LEU A 478 -31.86 -11.99 -16.46
C LEU A 478 -31.46 -12.94 -17.61
N ILE A 479 -31.28 -14.24 -17.32
CA ILE A 479 -31.04 -15.25 -18.35
C ILE A 479 -32.24 -15.40 -19.26
N GLU A 480 -33.47 -15.42 -18.71
CA GLU A 480 -34.70 -15.53 -19.50
C GLU A 480 -34.89 -14.31 -20.40
N LEU A 481 -34.69 -13.10 -19.90
CA LEU A 481 -34.71 -11.87 -20.70
C LEU A 481 -33.65 -11.87 -21.82
N THR A 482 -32.51 -12.49 -21.57
CA THR A 482 -31.46 -12.64 -22.58
C THR A 482 -31.88 -13.65 -23.66
N ARG A 483 -32.50 -14.77 -23.29
CA ARG A 483 -33.04 -15.75 -24.25
C ARG A 483 -34.11 -15.15 -25.14
N GLN A 484 -34.94 -14.30 -24.57
CA GLN A 484 -36.00 -13.56 -25.30
C GLN A 484 -35.44 -12.40 -26.14
N ARG A 485 -34.11 -12.14 -26.11
CA ARG A 485 -33.46 -11.03 -26.81
C ARG A 485 -33.96 -9.63 -26.41
N ILE A 486 -34.53 -9.52 -25.23
CA ILE A 486 -34.98 -8.22 -24.67
C ILE A 486 -33.77 -7.45 -24.18
N LEU A 487 -32.84 -8.13 -23.54
CA LEU A 487 -31.56 -7.57 -23.08
C LEU A 487 -30.42 -8.57 -23.33
N HIS A 488 -29.20 -8.09 -23.20
CA HIS A 488 -28.01 -8.94 -23.13
C HIS A 488 -27.39 -8.81 -21.75
N TYR A 489 -27.40 -9.91 -21.00
CA TYR A 489 -26.83 -10.00 -19.66
C TYR A 489 -25.51 -10.76 -19.70
N ILE A 490 -24.48 -10.14 -19.16
CA ILE A 490 -23.18 -10.77 -18.94
C ILE A 490 -23.04 -10.92 -17.43
N PRO A 491 -23.23 -12.13 -16.90
CA PRO A 491 -23.15 -12.39 -15.47
C PRO A 491 -21.75 -12.15 -14.93
N ARG A 492 -21.65 -11.81 -13.66
CA ARG A 492 -20.42 -11.81 -12.90
C ARG A 492 -19.82 -13.22 -12.95
N LYS A 493 -18.80 -13.41 -13.76
CA LYS A 493 -18.03 -14.67 -13.75
C LYS A 493 -16.99 -14.57 -12.63
N ARG A 494 -17.09 -15.43 -11.64
CA ARG A 494 -16.12 -15.63 -10.56
C ARG A 494 -15.12 -16.74 -10.88
N THR A 495 -14.86 -17.03 -12.12
CA THR A 495 -13.91 -18.07 -12.52
C THR A 495 -12.62 -17.43 -13.01
N ALA A 496 -11.51 -17.80 -12.39
CA ALA A 496 -10.19 -17.52 -12.93
C ALA A 496 -9.97 -18.31 -14.22
N TYR A 497 -9.03 -17.85 -15.03
CA TYR A 497 -8.65 -18.52 -16.28
C TYR A 497 -7.16 -18.77 -16.31
N ILE A 498 -6.80 -19.90 -16.93
CA ILE A 498 -5.42 -20.19 -17.32
C ILE A 498 -5.37 -20.20 -18.85
N VAL A 499 -4.47 -19.41 -19.42
CA VAL A 499 -4.08 -19.52 -20.82
C VAL A 499 -2.72 -20.19 -20.88
N ILE A 500 -2.58 -21.26 -21.66
CA ILE A 500 -1.29 -21.90 -21.87
C ILE A 500 -0.57 -21.11 -22.97
N THR A 501 0.50 -20.43 -22.62
CA THR A 501 1.23 -19.52 -23.54
C THR A 501 2.33 -20.20 -24.33
N THR A 502 2.75 -21.42 -23.90
CA THR A 502 3.69 -22.30 -24.63
C THR A 502 3.08 -23.69 -24.74
N SER A 503 3.47 -24.51 -25.74
CA SER A 503 3.08 -25.91 -25.74
C SER A 503 3.55 -26.58 -24.45
N ARG A 504 2.73 -27.53 -23.91
CA ARG A 504 3.11 -28.26 -22.69
C ARG A 504 4.43 -28.98 -22.88
N GLU A 505 5.38 -28.71 -22.00
CA GLU A 505 6.68 -29.37 -21.92
C GLU A 505 6.72 -30.35 -20.74
N GLU A 506 7.68 -31.28 -20.76
CA GLU A 506 7.96 -32.08 -19.56
C GLU A 506 8.56 -31.20 -18.46
N PRO A 507 8.21 -31.41 -17.18
CA PRO A 507 8.67 -30.57 -16.06
C PRO A 507 10.20 -30.41 -15.96
N LYS A 508 10.96 -31.41 -16.43
CA LYS A 508 12.44 -31.36 -16.42
C LYS A 508 13.02 -30.29 -17.34
N TYR A 509 12.30 -29.87 -18.39
CA TYR A 509 12.73 -28.84 -19.32
C TYR A 509 12.24 -27.44 -18.93
N LEU A 510 11.35 -27.35 -17.94
CA LEU A 510 10.84 -26.07 -17.46
C LEU A 510 11.97 -25.25 -16.85
N GLN A 511 12.24 -24.08 -17.46
CA GLN A 511 13.28 -23.16 -17.02
C GLN A 511 12.64 -21.86 -16.52
N ILE A 512 12.88 -21.53 -15.25
CA ILE A 512 12.48 -20.24 -14.71
C ILE A 512 13.73 -19.34 -14.74
N PRO A 513 13.70 -18.21 -15.46
CA PRO A 513 14.85 -17.30 -15.52
C PRO A 513 15.33 -16.86 -14.15
N LEU A 514 16.65 -16.74 -13.98
CA LEU A 514 17.29 -16.29 -12.74
C LEU A 514 16.77 -14.92 -12.28
N THR A 515 16.45 -14.04 -13.23
CA THR A 515 15.92 -12.71 -12.97
C THR A 515 14.51 -12.73 -12.37
N ILE A 516 13.74 -13.77 -12.60
CA ILE A 516 12.36 -13.92 -12.10
C ILE A 516 12.35 -14.61 -10.73
N TYR A 517 13.26 -15.55 -10.48
CA TYR A 517 13.23 -16.36 -9.27
C TYR A 517 14.38 -15.98 -8.32
N GLU A 518 15.65 -16.32 -8.63
CA GLU A 518 16.77 -16.15 -7.71
C GLU A 518 16.98 -14.69 -7.30
N HIS A 519 17.11 -13.80 -8.27
CA HIS A 519 17.36 -12.39 -7.98
C HIS A 519 16.21 -11.74 -7.20
N GLN A 520 14.96 -12.13 -7.46
CA GLN A 520 13.83 -11.59 -6.72
C GLN A 520 13.75 -12.18 -5.31
N ARG A 521 14.04 -13.47 -5.17
CA ARG A 521 14.12 -14.14 -3.86
C ARG A 521 15.19 -13.52 -2.98
N GLU A 522 16.43 -13.38 -3.49
CA GLU A 522 17.54 -12.75 -2.77
C GLU A 522 17.19 -11.32 -2.32
N ARG A 523 16.56 -10.53 -3.18
CA ARG A 523 16.09 -9.19 -2.83
C ARG A 523 15.06 -9.21 -1.71
N MET A 524 14.11 -10.12 -1.76
CA MET A 524 13.11 -10.26 -0.71
C MET A 524 13.75 -10.70 0.61
N GLU A 525 14.71 -11.62 0.56
CA GLU A 525 15.50 -12.05 1.73
C GLU A 525 16.25 -10.86 2.35
N GLN A 526 16.97 -10.07 1.56
CA GLN A 526 17.69 -8.89 2.04
C GLN A 526 16.78 -7.86 2.69
N ARG A 527 15.59 -7.60 2.10
CA ARG A 527 14.61 -6.68 2.68
C ARG A 527 14.06 -7.20 4.01
N ILE A 528 13.68 -8.46 4.07
CA ILE A 528 13.16 -9.07 5.29
C ILE A 528 14.24 -9.12 6.38
N GLU A 529 15.49 -9.47 6.07
CA GLU A 529 16.58 -9.42 7.04
C GLU A 529 16.82 -7.99 7.57
N SER A 530 16.74 -6.99 6.70
CA SER A 530 16.83 -5.59 7.14
C SER A 530 15.71 -5.19 8.10
N VAL A 531 14.47 -5.65 7.84
CA VAL A 531 13.35 -5.42 8.75
C VAL A 531 13.50 -6.18 10.06
N ILE A 532 13.99 -7.43 10.03
CA ILE A 532 14.26 -8.22 11.23
C ILE A 532 15.34 -7.52 12.06
N GLY A 533 16.43 -7.08 11.44
CA GLY A 533 17.49 -6.33 12.13
C GLY A 533 16.98 -5.05 12.79
N TYR A 534 16.06 -4.34 12.13
CA TYR A 534 15.40 -3.16 12.68
C TYR A 534 14.43 -3.50 13.83
N ALA A 535 13.58 -4.52 13.66
CA ALA A 535 12.50 -4.85 14.58
C ALA A 535 13.01 -5.52 15.87
N PHE A 536 14.03 -6.38 15.77
CA PHE A 536 14.50 -7.18 16.90
C PHE A 536 15.89 -6.75 17.42
N GLY A 537 16.62 -5.91 16.69
CA GLY A 537 17.85 -5.28 17.19
C GLY A 537 17.54 -4.22 18.25
N SER A 538 18.36 -4.11 19.30
CA SER A 538 18.17 -3.20 20.43
C SER A 538 19.35 -2.28 20.73
N SER A 539 20.45 -2.38 19.97
CA SER A 539 21.71 -1.71 20.27
C SER A 539 21.99 -0.46 19.41
N VAL A 540 21.25 -0.23 18.34
CA VAL A 540 21.49 0.87 17.41
C VAL A 540 20.28 1.77 17.32
N CYS A 541 20.49 3.08 17.31
CA CYS A 541 19.44 4.09 17.14
C CYS A 541 18.55 3.76 15.93
N ARG A 542 17.22 3.72 16.12
CA ARG A 542 16.24 3.34 15.08
C ARG A 542 16.35 4.22 13.83
N GLU A 543 16.53 5.51 14.01
CA GLU A 543 16.68 6.43 12.88
C GLU A 543 17.99 6.19 12.12
N LYS A 544 19.10 5.88 12.81
CA LYS A 544 20.36 5.50 12.13
C LYS A 544 20.19 4.29 11.23
N ILE A 545 19.48 3.27 11.67
CA ILE A 545 19.22 2.07 10.85
C ILE A 545 18.45 2.48 9.59
N LEU A 546 17.41 3.30 9.72
CA LEU A 546 16.61 3.76 8.57
C LEU A 546 17.44 4.64 7.63
N LEU A 547 18.20 5.59 8.14
CA LEU A 547 19.04 6.47 7.32
C LEU A 547 20.13 5.68 6.58
N SER A 548 20.80 4.77 7.27
CA SER A 548 21.80 3.88 6.66
C SER A 548 21.21 3.01 5.56
N TYR A 549 19.99 2.50 5.75
CA TYR A 549 19.29 1.72 4.73
C TYR A 549 19.03 2.52 3.44
N PHE A 550 18.75 3.82 3.55
CA PHE A 550 18.58 4.73 2.42
C PHE A 550 19.87 5.39 1.93
N GLY A 551 21.05 4.88 2.36
CA GLY A 551 22.35 5.38 1.94
C GLY A 551 22.76 6.70 2.60
N GLU A 552 22.18 7.05 3.76
CA GLU A 552 22.61 8.19 4.56
C GLU A 552 23.38 7.73 5.79
N ASN A 553 24.64 8.12 5.87
CA ASN A 553 25.46 7.85 7.06
C ASN A 553 25.38 9.02 8.03
N THR A 554 24.92 8.77 9.24
CA THR A 554 24.93 9.74 10.33
C THR A 554 25.67 9.16 11.53
N TYR A 555 26.47 9.99 12.19
CA TYR A 555 27.19 9.62 13.42
C TYR A 555 26.37 9.91 14.67
N GLU A 556 25.37 10.81 14.57
CA GLU A 556 24.56 11.26 15.70
C GLU A 556 23.35 10.36 15.93
N ASN A 557 23.05 10.08 17.19
CA ASN A 557 21.83 9.40 17.60
C ASN A 557 20.67 10.39 17.59
N CYS A 558 19.48 9.96 17.17
CA CYS A 558 18.30 10.86 17.11
C CYS A 558 17.84 11.38 18.49
N GLY A 559 18.25 10.72 19.57
CA GLY A 559 17.95 11.12 20.94
C GLY A 559 16.48 10.94 21.37
N ASN A 560 15.62 10.38 20.51
CA ASN A 560 14.17 10.35 20.72
C ASN A 560 13.48 9.00 20.40
N CYS A 561 14.21 8.01 19.87
CA CYS A 561 13.71 6.65 19.71
C CYS A 561 13.80 5.85 21.02
N ASP A 562 13.17 4.67 21.06
CA ASP A 562 13.20 3.76 22.21
C ASP A 562 14.63 3.46 22.70
N VAL A 563 15.55 3.15 21.77
CA VAL A 563 16.95 2.85 22.08
C VAL A 563 17.67 4.04 22.71
N CYS A 564 17.55 5.23 22.08
CA CYS A 564 18.22 6.43 22.61
C CYS A 564 17.66 6.88 23.97
N ILE A 565 16.36 6.68 24.21
CA ILE A 565 15.75 6.99 25.51
C ILE A 565 16.24 6.01 26.57
N ALA A 566 16.32 4.70 26.24
CA ALA A 566 16.86 3.69 27.13
C ALA A 566 18.35 3.96 27.47
N GLU A 567 19.17 4.34 26.49
CA GLU A 567 20.56 4.74 26.72
C GLU A 567 20.68 5.95 27.67
N LYS A 568 19.83 6.97 27.47
CA LYS A 568 19.80 8.15 28.37
C LYS A 568 19.34 7.77 29.79
N GLN A 569 18.39 6.87 29.92
CA GLN A 569 17.95 6.39 31.22
C GLN A 569 19.07 5.61 31.91
N LYS A 570 19.77 4.70 31.22
CA LYS A 570 20.94 3.98 31.74
C LYS A 570 22.06 4.93 32.18
N ALA A 571 22.27 6.03 31.47
CA ALA A 571 23.27 7.04 31.83
C ALA A 571 22.92 7.87 33.07
N ASN A 572 21.66 7.86 33.49
CA ASN A 572 21.16 8.65 34.63
C ASN A 572 21.12 7.90 35.97
N TYR A 573 21.46 6.60 35.99
CA TYR A 573 21.54 5.81 37.21
C TYR A 573 22.68 4.79 37.15
N THR A 574 23.22 4.51 38.32
CA THR A 574 24.25 3.49 38.46
C THR A 574 23.64 2.12 38.80
N GLN A 575 24.43 1.04 38.62
CA GLN A 575 24.01 -0.30 39.05
C GLN A 575 23.74 -0.35 40.57
N GLU A 576 24.40 0.50 41.33
CA GLU A 576 24.21 0.65 42.78
C GLU A 576 22.85 1.28 43.12
N ASP A 577 22.38 2.25 42.29
CA ASP A 577 21.03 2.82 42.41
C ASP A 577 19.95 1.76 42.14
N VAL A 578 20.17 0.89 41.16
CA VAL A 578 19.25 -0.24 40.85
C VAL A 578 19.19 -1.20 42.02
N ARG A 579 20.35 -1.63 42.55
CA ARG A 579 20.42 -2.54 43.72
C ARG A 579 19.75 -1.94 44.94
N SER A 580 20.04 -0.68 45.23
CA SER A 580 19.44 0.01 46.38
C SER A 580 17.92 0.10 46.26
N GLY A 581 17.40 0.39 45.05
CA GLY A 581 15.96 0.43 44.77
C GLY A 581 15.30 -0.95 44.94
N ILE A 582 15.91 -2.01 44.43
CA ILE A 582 15.42 -3.38 44.57
C ILE A 582 15.41 -3.79 46.02
N LEU A 583 16.51 -3.58 46.76
CA LEU A 583 16.61 -3.95 48.18
C LEU A 583 15.58 -3.20 49.04
N TYR A 584 15.40 -1.90 48.78
CA TYR A 584 14.39 -1.11 49.47
C TYR A 584 12.98 -1.64 49.26
N MET A 585 12.61 -1.99 48.02
CA MET A 585 11.29 -2.56 47.74
C MET A 585 11.09 -3.95 48.34
N ALA A 586 12.12 -4.82 48.27
CA ALA A 586 12.07 -6.17 48.84
C ALA A 586 12.05 -6.20 50.38
N GLN A 587 12.56 -5.13 51.04
CA GLN A 587 12.43 -4.95 52.49
C GLN A 587 11.02 -4.63 52.93
N LEU A 588 10.22 -3.93 52.08
CA LEU A 588 8.84 -3.56 52.45
C LEU A 588 7.89 -4.75 52.39
N LYS A 589 7.99 -5.57 51.33
CA LYS A 589 7.23 -6.82 51.18
C LYS A 589 7.86 -7.68 50.07
N PRO A 590 7.64 -9.00 50.08
CA PRO A 590 7.99 -9.85 48.93
C PRO A 590 7.34 -9.34 47.64
N ARG A 591 8.08 -9.38 46.51
CA ARG A 591 7.62 -8.87 45.21
C ARG A 591 8.06 -9.76 44.07
N ASN A 592 7.24 -9.83 43.02
CA ASN A 592 7.59 -10.46 41.76
C ASN A 592 8.32 -9.51 40.83
N ILE A 593 8.89 -10.03 39.73
CA ILE A 593 9.63 -9.24 38.76
C ILE A 593 8.77 -8.12 38.17
N GLU A 594 7.50 -8.38 37.88
CA GLU A 594 6.60 -7.37 37.26
C GLU A 594 6.35 -6.18 38.18
N GLU A 595 6.26 -6.42 39.49
CA GLU A 595 6.11 -5.34 40.49
C GLU A 595 7.38 -4.46 40.56
N PHE A 596 8.59 -5.03 40.48
CA PHE A 596 9.84 -4.25 40.39
C PHE A 596 9.87 -3.41 39.14
N VAL A 597 9.62 -4.03 37.97
CA VAL A 597 9.64 -3.36 36.67
C VAL A 597 8.60 -2.25 36.57
N SER A 598 7.42 -2.45 37.15
CA SER A 598 6.37 -1.42 37.12
C SER A 598 6.58 -0.24 38.08
N THR A 599 7.37 -0.44 39.12
CA THR A 599 7.53 0.55 40.22
C THR A 599 8.87 1.29 40.12
N LEU A 600 9.95 0.59 39.77
CA LEU A 600 11.27 1.19 39.63
C LEU A 600 11.46 1.82 38.24
N ALA A 601 12.04 3.00 38.17
CA ALA A 601 12.31 3.72 36.91
C ALA A 601 13.60 3.23 36.23
N PHE A 602 13.91 1.93 36.34
CA PHE A 602 15.10 1.30 35.76
C PHE A 602 14.70 0.39 34.57
N SER A 603 15.67 0.01 33.74
CA SER A 603 15.39 -0.93 32.66
C SER A 603 15.09 -2.32 33.20
N LYS A 604 14.21 -3.09 32.49
CA LYS A 604 13.88 -4.46 32.89
C LYS A 604 15.13 -5.35 32.97
N ASP A 605 16.04 -5.18 32.00
CA ASP A 605 17.28 -5.97 31.93
C ASP A 605 18.18 -5.66 33.13
N ASP A 606 18.38 -4.37 33.46
CA ASP A 606 19.17 -3.99 34.64
C ASP A 606 18.52 -4.51 35.94
N ILE A 607 17.19 -4.48 36.04
CA ILE A 607 16.47 -5.05 37.20
C ILE A 607 16.72 -6.55 37.30
N MET A 608 16.60 -7.29 36.18
CA MET A 608 16.80 -8.76 36.18
C MET A 608 18.23 -9.14 36.52
N ASP A 609 19.22 -8.45 35.90
CA ASP A 609 20.64 -8.70 36.15
C ASP A 609 20.98 -8.44 37.64
N ASN A 610 20.44 -7.37 38.20
CA ASN A 610 20.71 -7.03 39.59
C ASN A 610 19.88 -7.90 40.59
N LEU A 611 18.68 -8.38 40.22
CA LEU A 611 17.99 -9.38 41.00
C LEU A 611 18.78 -10.68 41.08
N SER A 612 19.31 -11.17 39.94
CA SER A 612 20.16 -12.36 39.92
C SER A 612 21.42 -12.15 40.75
N PHE A 613 22.11 -11.04 40.60
CA PHE A 613 23.27 -10.68 41.39
C PHE A 613 22.96 -10.64 42.90
N LEU A 614 21.84 -9.99 43.30
CA LEU A 614 21.48 -9.87 44.70
C LEU A 614 21.06 -11.20 45.35
N VAL A 615 20.52 -12.13 44.56
CA VAL A 615 20.23 -13.49 44.98
C VAL A 615 21.52 -14.30 45.12
N ASP A 616 22.43 -14.23 44.15
CA ASP A 616 23.71 -14.95 44.15
C ASP A 616 24.59 -14.50 45.32
N GLU A 617 24.62 -13.21 45.64
CA GLU A 617 25.35 -12.63 46.76
C GLU A 617 24.59 -12.81 48.12
N GLY A 618 23.40 -13.37 48.13
CA GLY A 618 22.62 -13.69 49.32
C GLY A 618 21.91 -12.50 49.98
N PHE A 619 21.86 -11.33 49.32
CA PHE A 619 21.11 -10.18 49.81
C PHE A 619 19.59 -10.34 49.66
N LEU A 620 19.17 -11.16 48.69
CA LEU A 620 17.79 -11.54 48.46
C LEU A 620 17.64 -13.05 48.40
N LYS A 621 16.42 -13.54 48.69
CA LYS A 621 16.02 -14.91 48.41
C LYS A 621 14.85 -14.93 47.45
N PHE A 622 14.85 -15.91 46.58
CA PHE A 622 13.74 -16.18 45.67
C PHE A 622 12.92 -17.35 46.21
N ASP A 623 11.63 -17.13 46.36
CA ASP A 623 10.66 -18.16 46.72
C ASP A 623 9.94 -18.64 45.46
N ALA A 624 10.19 -19.87 45.07
CA ALA A 624 9.63 -20.47 43.86
C ALA A 624 8.13 -20.79 43.96
N ASP A 625 7.60 -20.95 45.16
CA ASP A 625 6.18 -21.26 45.35
C ASP A 625 5.30 -20.02 45.16
N SER A 626 5.80 -18.86 45.57
CA SER A 626 5.09 -17.58 45.43
C SER A 626 5.60 -16.71 44.24
N ASP A 627 6.62 -17.16 43.53
CA ASP A 627 7.31 -16.39 42.44
C ASP A 627 7.73 -14.98 42.90
N THR A 628 8.29 -14.87 44.12
CA THR A 628 8.66 -13.57 44.71
C THR A 628 10.08 -13.54 45.28
N TYR A 629 10.66 -12.34 45.24
CA TYR A 629 11.94 -12.01 45.86
C TYR A 629 11.71 -11.30 47.19
N PHE A 630 12.43 -11.65 48.20
CA PHE A 630 12.34 -11.04 49.54
C PHE A 630 13.71 -10.89 50.20
N ASN A 631 13.82 -9.91 51.09
CA ASN A 631 15.02 -9.75 51.89
C ASN A 631 15.00 -10.71 53.07
N PRO A 632 16.00 -11.59 53.24
CA PRO A 632 16.03 -12.57 54.36
C PRO A 632 16.29 -11.92 55.73
N VAL A 633 16.70 -10.63 55.79
CA VAL A 633 16.92 -9.91 57.04
C VAL A 633 15.71 -9.02 57.34
N PRO A 634 14.86 -9.33 58.34
CA PRO A 634 13.74 -8.47 58.67
C PRO A 634 14.22 -7.12 59.24
N LEU A 635 13.51 -6.05 58.92
CA LEU A 635 13.68 -4.75 59.57
C LEU A 635 13.49 -4.93 61.11
N GLN A 636 14.53 -4.65 61.89
CA GLN A 636 14.42 -4.52 63.33
C GLN A 636 13.58 -3.32 63.74
#